data_405d461f2d908fdfe4391fade3502f1d
#
_entry.id   405d461f2d908fdfe4391fade3502f1d
#
_cell.length_a   1.000
_cell.length_b   1.000
_cell.length_c   1.000
_cell.angle_alpha   90.00
_cell.angle_beta   90.00
_cell.angle_gamma   90.00
#
_symmetry.space_group_name_H-M   'P 1'
#
loop_
_entity.id
_entity.type
_entity.pdbx_description
1 polymer ?
#
loop_
_entity_poly.entity_id
_entity_poly.type
_entity_poly.pdbx_seq_one_letter_code
_entity_poly.pdbx_strand_id
1 'polypeptide(L)'
;MYTEDSHLLSNSIFVAPDGRDSASGEKDAPLQTLEAALRLVKQRSEADWRGPMTIELRGGVYPMKRALEISLTAPVTIRSYENEQAIFDGGEPIEGLTETEVHGRRCWVASLPEGRYFHSLFVDGARRPRAALPKNGFYRIESVPGQTLNLPYNVSSDRFIVKEGDFFPTRNLNDVLAHVFHYWSDEQMPVKSFDPETRLLVSSIGSCYTLHEDTKKDYARYRLENVFEGLTEPGDWYLDRAARTLYYLPRDGETLDSTVLTAPVCEQAFHFQNCADVTLENVTVRHFDWHIGDEKIGGQGVCALPGVLTFDHCTRCVLKNSRIEHVGYYCVDIQSSASLLISGNTLRDMGAGGVKLNGANAFEPREARTHHITVCDNLICEGGRQFLAGIGVLSMHANHVRIAHNEIHDLYYTGVSCGWVWGYAESASFDNVIEYNHIYDIGHAVLSDMGGIYTLGVQPGTVIRYNLIHDIEKANYGGWAIYPDEGSSHMVIENNIGYRTTSTCFHQHYGRENIVRNNIFALGGEGAVHWTRKEPHVSFTFEHNILLVDNQPLFTGPDKGNLKCDMNLYWDIGGHPLIYAPDRLDASTRQPYEVLHETGYDRFSIIADPRFRDPAHGDFTLEPGSPAEGIGFVPIDMTDVGIRSERS
;
A
#
# COMPACT_ATOMS: atom_id res chain seq x y z
N MET A 1 61.75 -5.80 -25.81
CA MET A 1 60.62 -5.12 -26.41
C MET A 1 59.38 -5.89 -25.98
N TYR A 2 58.85 -5.59 -24.77
CA TYR A 2 57.62 -6.19 -24.26
C TYR A 2 56.51 -5.23 -24.66
N THR A 3 55.67 -5.67 -25.55
CA THR A 3 54.40 -4.99 -25.85
C THR A 3 53.43 -5.25 -24.70
N GLU A 4 53.25 -4.23 -23.83
CA GLU A 4 52.15 -4.18 -22.92
C GLU A 4 50.85 -3.85 -23.71
N ASP A 5 50.18 -4.88 -24.21
CA ASP A 5 48.75 -4.77 -24.53
C ASP A 5 47.96 -5.01 -23.25
N SER A 6 48.00 -4.07 -22.33
CA SER A 6 46.99 -3.95 -21.29
C SER A 6 45.73 -3.43 -21.95
N HIS A 7 44.87 -4.31 -22.45
CA HIS A 7 43.46 -4.00 -22.65
C HIS A 7 42.90 -3.58 -21.28
N LEU A 8 42.86 -2.30 -21.00
CA LEU A 8 42.11 -1.76 -19.89
C LEU A 8 40.64 -2.23 -20.08
N LEU A 9 40.25 -3.26 -19.35
CA LEU A 9 38.88 -3.73 -19.34
C LEU A 9 37.98 -2.54 -19.01
N SER A 10 37.01 -2.22 -19.87
CA SER A 10 35.99 -1.21 -19.61
C SER A 10 35.25 -1.57 -18.34
N ASN A 11 34.97 -0.58 -17.46
CA ASN A 11 34.10 -0.80 -16.29
C ASN A 11 32.64 -0.98 -16.71
N SER A 12 32.28 -0.69 -17.96
CA SER A 12 30.93 -0.83 -18.49
C SER A 12 30.77 -2.14 -19.24
N ILE A 13 29.62 -2.79 -19.03
CA ILE A 13 29.16 -3.98 -19.74
C ILE A 13 27.83 -3.60 -20.40
N PHE A 14 27.79 -3.69 -21.73
CA PHE A 14 26.58 -3.34 -22.48
C PHE A 14 25.70 -4.57 -22.74
N VAL A 15 24.40 -4.37 -22.56
CA VAL A 15 23.35 -5.35 -22.84
C VAL A 15 22.33 -4.71 -23.78
N ALA A 16 21.92 -5.42 -24.82
CA ALA A 16 20.92 -4.95 -25.79
C ALA A 16 19.98 -6.11 -26.18
N PRO A 17 18.68 -5.86 -26.42
CA PRO A 17 17.74 -6.92 -26.83
C PRO A 17 18.15 -7.67 -28.11
N ASP A 18 18.87 -7.01 -28.99
CA ASP A 18 19.43 -7.55 -30.25
C ASP A 18 20.90 -7.99 -30.13
N GLY A 19 21.46 -7.97 -28.92
CA GLY A 19 22.81 -8.44 -28.62
C GLY A 19 22.97 -9.95 -28.69
N ARG A 20 24.13 -10.46 -28.23
CA ARG A 20 24.42 -11.91 -28.17
C ARG A 20 25.18 -12.23 -26.90
N ASP A 21 24.77 -13.26 -26.16
CA ASP A 21 25.43 -13.67 -24.91
C ASP A 21 26.84 -14.24 -25.11
N SER A 22 27.25 -14.52 -26.34
CA SER A 22 28.62 -14.87 -26.72
C SER A 22 29.50 -13.67 -27.08
N ALA A 23 28.97 -12.46 -27.07
CA ALA A 23 29.70 -11.23 -27.34
C ALA A 23 30.58 -10.80 -26.15
N SER A 24 31.43 -9.80 -26.35
CA SER A 24 32.37 -9.31 -25.32
C SER A 24 31.71 -8.45 -24.22
N GLY A 25 30.52 -7.93 -24.47
CA GLY A 25 29.87 -6.95 -23.59
C GLY A 25 30.37 -5.51 -23.79
N GLU A 26 31.14 -5.27 -24.86
CA GLU A 26 31.51 -3.90 -25.27
C GLU A 26 30.33 -3.18 -25.95
N LYS A 27 30.41 -1.86 -26.11
CA LYS A 27 29.31 -1.05 -26.65
C LYS A 27 28.87 -1.45 -28.07
N ASP A 28 29.81 -1.86 -28.91
CA ASP A 28 29.59 -2.31 -30.29
C ASP A 28 29.40 -3.84 -30.41
N ALA A 29 29.54 -4.56 -29.31
CA ALA A 29 29.34 -5.99 -29.19
C ALA A 29 28.60 -6.34 -27.88
N PRO A 30 27.36 -5.87 -27.69
CA PRO A 30 26.61 -6.02 -26.44
C PRO A 30 26.18 -7.47 -26.20
N LEU A 31 26.05 -7.85 -24.93
CA LEU A 31 25.36 -9.04 -24.50
C LEU A 31 23.87 -8.95 -24.79
N GLN A 32 23.15 -10.07 -24.84
CA GLN A 32 21.71 -10.07 -25.04
C GLN A 32 20.94 -10.02 -23.73
N THR A 33 21.45 -10.69 -22.69
CA THR A 33 20.71 -10.86 -21.44
C THR A 33 21.43 -10.25 -20.24
N LEU A 34 20.65 -9.79 -19.26
CA LEU A 34 21.20 -9.34 -17.99
C LEU A 34 21.90 -10.49 -17.24
N GLU A 35 21.41 -11.73 -17.38
CA GLU A 35 22.04 -12.91 -16.81
C GLU A 35 23.49 -13.11 -17.32
N ALA A 36 23.73 -12.87 -18.60
CA ALA A 36 25.08 -12.94 -19.16
C ALA A 36 25.98 -11.84 -18.60
N ALA A 37 25.46 -10.63 -18.48
CA ALA A 37 26.20 -9.51 -17.88
C ALA A 37 26.56 -9.79 -16.41
N LEU A 38 25.62 -10.32 -15.62
CA LEU A 38 25.85 -10.69 -14.21
C LEU A 38 26.91 -11.80 -14.08
N ARG A 39 26.91 -12.78 -14.99
CA ARG A 39 28.00 -13.79 -15.05
C ARG A 39 29.36 -13.14 -15.34
N LEU A 40 29.40 -12.18 -16.27
CA LEU A 40 30.64 -11.48 -16.59
C LEU A 40 31.13 -10.60 -15.42
N VAL A 41 30.23 -9.94 -14.72
CA VAL A 41 30.54 -9.20 -13.46
C VAL A 41 31.18 -10.14 -12.45
N LYS A 42 30.57 -11.31 -12.22
CA LYS A 42 31.08 -12.30 -11.27
C LYS A 42 32.49 -12.79 -11.67
N GLN A 43 32.72 -13.14 -12.94
CA GLN A 43 34.01 -13.56 -13.47
C GLN A 43 35.10 -12.47 -13.28
N ARG A 44 34.76 -11.20 -13.57
CA ARG A 44 35.68 -10.07 -13.35
C ARG A 44 36.02 -9.88 -11.86
N SER A 45 35.04 -10.02 -10.98
CA SER A 45 35.25 -9.95 -9.54
C SER A 45 36.12 -11.07 -8.99
N GLU A 46 35.98 -12.27 -9.52
CA GLU A 46 36.82 -13.44 -9.19
C GLU A 46 38.26 -13.28 -9.72
N ALA A 47 38.43 -12.54 -10.81
CA ALA A 47 39.75 -12.18 -11.39
C ALA A 47 40.38 -10.93 -10.76
N ASP A 48 40.07 -10.63 -9.49
CA ASP A 48 40.61 -9.52 -8.71
C ASP A 48 40.23 -8.10 -9.17
N TRP A 49 39.20 -7.95 -10.01
CA TRP A 49 38.63 -6.62 -10.25
C TRP A 49 38.01 -6.03 -8.97
N ARG A 50 38.45 -4.87 -8.53
CA ARG A 50 37.99 -4.23 -7.29
C ARG A 50 37.27 -2.90 -7.51
N GLY A 51 37.21 -2.40 -8.74
CA GLY A 51 36.53 -1.15 -9.08
C GLY A 51 35.00 -1.34 -9.23
N PRO A 52 34.24 -0.23 -9.22
CA PRO A 52 32.82 -0.29 -9.55
C PRO A 52 32.62 -0.68 -11.01
N MET A 53 31.57 -1.47 -11.27
CA MET A 53 31.16 -1.88 -12.62
C MET A 53 29.77 -1.32 -12.93
N THR A 54 29.52 -1.05 -14.21
CA THR A 54 28.20 -0.62 -14.68
C THR A 54 27.69 -1.56 -15.76
N ILE A 55 26.46 -2.05 -15.60
CA ILE A 55 25.74 -2.73 -16.66
C ILE A 55 24.84 -1.70 -17.33
N GLU A 56 25.17 -1.34 -18.57
CA GLU A 56 24.45 -0.39 -19.40
C GLU A 56 23.42 -1.12 -20.27
N LEU A 57 22.15 -0.95 -19.96
CA LEU A 57 21.04 -1.57 -20.68
C LEU A 57 20.59 -0.67 -21.83
N ARG A 58 20.72 -1.13 -23.05
CA ARG A 58 20.20 -0.41 -24.23
C ARG A 58 18.67 -0.43 -24.22
N GLY A 59 18.07 0.57 -24.81
CA GLY A 59 16.62 0.70 -24.90
C GLY A 59 15.94 -0.48 -25.58
N GLY A 60 14.79 -0.86 -25.08
CA GLY A 60 13.97 -1.93 -25.62
C GLY A 60 13.39 -2.85 -24.55
N VAL A 61 12.70 -3.89 -24.99
CA VAL A 61 12.02 -4.84 -24.11
C VAL A 61 12.91 -6.05 -23.84
N TYR A 62 13.10 -6.35 -22.58
CA TYR A 62 13.77 -7.53 -22.03
C TYR A 62 12.70 -8.47 -21.47
N PRO A 63 12.25 -9.48 -22.23
CA PRO A 63 11.19 -10.37 -21.79
C PRO A 63 11.64 -11.25 -20.63
N MET A 64 10.79 -11.36 -19.60
CA MET A 64 11.05 -12.16 -18.42
C MET A 64 10.04 -13.29 -18.31
N LYS A 65 10.52 -14.53 -18.21
CA LYS A 65 9.68 -15.74 -18.01
C LYS A 65 9.81 -16.32 -16.59
N ARG A 66 10.70 -15.78 -15.80
CA ARG A 66 10.99 -16.17 -14.41
C ARG A 66 11.71 -15.04 -13.70
N ALA A 67 11.69 -15.08 -12.38
CA ALA A 67 12.51 -14.20 -11.56
C ALA A 67 14.01 -14.40 -11.85
N LEU A 68 14.75 -13.31 -11.81
CA LEU A 68 16.21 -13.32 -11.93
C LEU A 68 16.84 -13.21 -10.54
N GLU A 69 17.59 -14.25 -10.14
CA GLU A 69 18.36 -14.28 -8.91
C GLU A 69 19.65 -13.48 -9.06
N ILE A 70 19.87 -12.49 -8.21
CA ILE A 70 21.04 -11.61 -8.20
C ILE A 70 21.74 -11.74 -6.84
N SER A 71 23.00 -12.14 -6.85
CA SER A 71 23.84 -12.22 -5.65
C SER A 71 25.21 -11.66 -5.96
N LEU A 72 25.43 -10.39 -5.58
CA LEU A 72 26.64 -9.63 -5.88
C LEU A 72 27.12 -8.90 -4.63
N THR A 73 28.40 -8.97 -4.36
CA THR A 73 29.07 -8.27 -3.24
C THR A 73 30.08 -7.22 -3.72
N ALA A 74 30.18 -7.01 -5.03
CA ALA A 74 30.97 -5.95 -5.64
C ALA A 74 30.06 -4.75 -5.97
N PRO A 75 30.58 -3.51 -5.96
CA PRO A 75 29.80 -2.34 -6.38
C PRO A 75 29.39 -2.43 -7.86
N VAL A 76 28.09 -2.56 -8.11
CA VAL A 76 27.52 -2.69 -9.46
C VAL A 76 26.33 -1.78 -9.63
N THR A 77 26.34 -0.99 -10.72
CA THR A 77 25.17 -0.22 -11.16
C THR A 77 24.55 -0.90 -12.38
N ILE A 78 23.28 -1.22 -12.33
CA ILE A 78 22.46 -1.73 -13.43
C ILE A 78 21.52 -0.60 -13.84
N ARG A 79 21.63 -0.10 -15.07
CA ARG A 79 20.82 1.06 -15.49
C ARG A 79 20.55 1.09 -17.00
N SER A 80 19.52 1.82 -17.39
CA SER A 80 19.35 2.19 -18.79
C SER A 80 20.48 3.11 -19.26
N TYR A 81 20.92 2.88 -20.49
CA TYR A 81 21.99 3.68 -21.10
C TYR A 81 21.46 5.06 -21.49
N GLU A 82 22.10 6.11 -20.97
CA GLU A 82 21.75 7.52 -21.25
C GLU A 82 20.25 7.82 -21.08
N ASN A 83 19.58 8.25 -22.15
CA ASN A 83 18.13 8.56 -22.17
C ASN A 83 17.29 7.43 -22.77
N GLU A 84 17.85 6.24 -22.94
CA GLU A 84 17.13 5.07 -23.44
C GLU A 84 16.28 4.45 -22.33
N GLN A 85 15.26 3.68 -22.69
CA GLN A 85 14.39 2.98 -21.73
C GLN A 85 14.56 1.46 -21.86
N ALA A 86 15.15 0.84 -20.86
CA ALA A 86 15.16 -0.61 -20.71
C ALA A 86 13.91 -1.05 -19.93
N ILE A 87 13.15 -1.98 -20.51
CA ILE A 87 11.87 -2.45 -19.98
C ILE A 87 11.97 -3.95 -19.72
N PHE A 88 11.96 -4.34 -18.45
CA PHE A 88 11.82 -5.73 -18.03
C PHE A 88 10.33 -6.08 -18.01
N ASP A 89 9.90 -6.91 -18.92
CA ASP A 89 8.49 -7.21 -19.17
C ASP A 89 8.18 -8.69 -18.89
N GLY A 90 7.35 -8.94 -17.87
CA GLY A 90 6.84 -10.25 -17.51
C GLY A 90 5.60 -10.67 -18.30
N GLY A 91 5.15 -9.85 -19.26
CA GLY A 91 3.98 -10.11 -20.09
C GLY A 91 4.31 -10.63 -21.48
N GLU A 92 3.39 -11.39 -22.04
CA GLU A 92 3.43 -11.82 -23.43
C GLU A 92 2.15 -11.38 -24.15
N PRO A 93 2.22 -10.92 -25.42
CA PRO A 93 1.04 -10.64 -26.22
C PRO A 93 0.15 -11.87 -26.37
N ILE A 94 -1.16 -11.65 -26.38
CA ILE A 94 -2.15 -12.65 -26.75
C ILE A 94 -2.32 -12.62 -28.26
N GLU A 95 -1.98 -13.70 -28.92
CA GLU A 95 -2.07 -13.84 -30.36
C GLU A 95 -3.35 -14.58 -30.79
N GLY A 96 -3.69 -14.48 -32.10
CA GLY A 96 -4.79 -15.23 -32.69
C GLY A 96 -6.18 -14.80 -32.26
N LEU A 97 -6.34 -13.54 -31.86
CA LEU A 97 -7.63 -12.95 -31.53
C LEU A 97 -8.58 -13.01 -32.74
N THR A 98 -9.81 -13.45 -32.51
CA THR A 98 -10.89 -13.46 -33.48
C THR A 98 -12.14 -12.86 -32.87
N GLU A 99 -13.03 -12.33 -33.72
CA GLU A 99 -14.26 -11.72 -33.25
C GLU A 99 -15.40 -12.73 -33.18
N THR A 100 -16.21 -12.63 -32.15
CA THR A 100 -17.44 -13.40 -31.93
C THR A 100 -18.45 -12.54 -31.18
N GLU A 101 -19.56 -13.15 -30.77
CA GLU A 101 -20.58 -12.51 -29.95
C GLU A 101 -20.81 -13.32 -28.66
N VAL A 102 -20.85 -12.62 -27.51
CA VAL A 102 -21.16 -13.18 -26.20
C VAL A 102 -22.19 -12.28 -25.51
N HIS A 103 -23.27 -12.83 -25.01
CA HIS A 103 -24.38 -12.10 -24.38
C HIS A 103 -24.94 -10.94 -25.24
N GLY A 104 -24.95 -11.12 -26.59
CA GLY A 104 -25.41 -10.07 -27.53
C GLY A 104 -24.40 -8.91 -27.72
N ARG A 105 -23.15 -9.09 -27.32
CA ARG A 105 -22.09 -8.10 -27.41
C ARG A 105 -20.92 -8.59 -28.25
N ARG A 106 -20.28 -7.69 -28.95
CA ARG A 106 -19.02 -7.91 -29.64
C ARG A 106 -17.99 -8.42 -28.63
N CYS A 107 -17.32 -9.52 -28.92
CA CYS A 107 -16.33 -10.14 -28.07
C CYS A 107 -15.13 -10.62 -28.88
N TRP A 108 -13.94 -10.43 -28.38
CA TRP A 108 -12.74 -11.05 -28.92
C TRP A 108 -12.41 -12.33 -28.15
N VAL A 109 -12.00 -13.35 -28.87
CA VAL A 109 -11.62 -14.64 -28.30
C VAL A 109 -10.26 -15.06 -28.81
N ALA A 110 -9.47 -15.70 -27.95
CA ALA A 110 -8.21 -16.33 -28.29
C ALA A 110 -8.12 -17.71 -27.67
N SER A 111 -7.59 -18.67 -28.43
CA SER A 111 -7.20 -19.98 -27.90
C SER A 111 -5.81 -19.90 -27.25
N LEU A 112 -5.70 -20.38 -26.02
CA LEU A 112 -4.46 -20.32 -25.26
C LEU A 112 -3.69 -21.66 -25.30
N PRO A 113 -2.36 -21.64 -25.23
CA PRO A 113 -1.55 -22.84 -25.04
C PRO A 113 -1.95 -23.61 -23.79
N GLU A 114 -1.67 -24.90 -23.76
CA GLU A 114 -1.87 -25.73 -22.56
C GLU A 114 -1.03 -25.19 -21.39
N GLY A 115 -1.64 -25.16 -20.19
CA GLY A 115 -0.99 -24.64 -19.00
C GLY A 115 -0.94 -23.11 -18.87
N ARG A 116 -1.36 -22.38 -19.90
CA ARG A 116 -1.40 -20.91 -19.86
C ARG A 116 -2.54 -20.44 -18.95
N TYR A 117 -2.18 -19.84 -17.82
CA TYR A 117 -3.11 -19.30 -16.85
C TYR A 117 -2.57 -17.98 -16.30
N PHE A 118 -3.43 -17.01 -16.08
CA PHE A 118 -3.09 -15.70 -15.54
C PHE A 118 -4.31 -15.07 -14.85
N HIS A 119 -4.04 -14.13 -13.96
CA HIS A 119 -5.05 -13.43 -13.16
C HIS A 119 -5.20 -11.97 -13.56
N SER A 120 -4.32 -11.45 -14.40
CA SER A 120 -4.32 -10.07 -14.86
C SER A 120 -4.29 -10.01 -16.38
N LEU A 121 -5.00 -9.05 -16.97
CA LEU A 121 -4.96 -8.75 -18.40
C LEU A 121 -4.73 -7.25 -18.58
N PHE A 122 -3.83 -6.91 -19.48
CA PHE A 122 -3.53 -5.53 -19.86
C PHE A 122 -3.85 -5.33 -21.35
N VAL A 123 -4.50 -4.21 -21.66
CA VAL A 123 -4.84 -3.85 -23.04
C VAL A 123 -4.27 -2.46 -23.31
N ASP A 124 -3.36 -2.38 -24.26
CA ASP A 124 -2.59 -1.17 -24.57
C ASP A 124 -1.96 -0.54 -23.33
N GLY A 125 -1.40 -1.38 -22.44
CA GLY A 125 -0.76 -0.96 -21.20
C GLY A 125 -1.72 -0.54 -20.08
N ALA A 126 -3.01 -0.83 -20.16
CA ALA A 126 -3.97 -0.55 -19.10
C ALA A 126 -4.60 -1.84 -18.57
N ARG A 127 -4.60 -2.02 -17.25
CA ARG A 127 -5.26 -3.17 -16.58
C ARG A 127 -6.75 -3.21 -16.94
N ARG A 128 -7.27 -4.41 -17.17
CA ARG A 128 -8.68 -4.66 -17.44
C ARG A 128 -9.32 -5.45 -16.30
N PRO A 129 -10.59 -5.12 -15.97
CA PRO A 129 -11.32 -5.83 -14.91
C PRO A 129 -11.67 -7.26 -15.34
N ARG A 130 -11.50 -8.22 -14.44
CA ARG A 130 -12.04 -9.56 -14.63
C ARG A 130 -13.57 -9.52 -14.58
N ALA A 131 -14.22 -10.34 -15.38
CA ALA A 131 -15.67 -10.52 -15.34
C ALA A 131 -16.11 -10.91 -13.93
N ALA A 132 -16.95 -10.11 -13.29
CA ALA A 132 -17.31 -10.24 -11.89
C ALA A 132 -18.81 -9.99 -11.64
N LEU A 133 -19.33 -10.55 -10.57
CA LEU A 133 -20.68 -10.31 -10.05
C LEU A 133 -20.62 -9.94 -8.54
N PRO A 134 -21.45 -8.95 -8.06
CA PRO A 134 -22.26 -8.05 -8.89
C PRO A 134 -21.38 -7.10 -9.69
N LYS A 135 -21.93 -6.48 -10.74
CA LYS A 135 -21.19 -5.48 -11.53
C LYS A 135 -20.89 -4.23 -10.71
N ASN A 136 -21.81 -3.82 -9.86
CA ASN A 136 -21.68 -2.64 -9.00
C ASN A 136 -21.98 -3.04 -7.55
N GLY A 137 -21.18 -2.51 -6.62
CA GLY A 137 -21.33 -2.80 -5.20
C GLY A 137 -20.91 -4.23 -4.82
N PHE A 138 -21.62 -4.79 -3.85
CA PHE A 138 -21.27 -6.07 -3.24
C PHE A 138 -22.53 -6.90 -2.98
N TYR A 139 -22.41 -8.21 -3.09
CA TYR A 139 -23.29 -9.15 -2.43
C TYR A 139 -23.01 -9.16 -0.93
N ARG A 140 -23.89 -9.82 -0.17
CA ARG A 140 -23.71 -10.01 1.27
C ARG A 140 -24.00 -11.45 1.64
N ILE A 141 -23.08 -12.05 2.37
CA ILE A 141 -23.24 -13.40 2.93
C ILE A 141 -24.55 -13.47 3.73
N GLU A 142 -25.35 -14.52 3.51
CA GLU A 142 -26.60 -14.74 4.25
C GLU A 142 -26.31 -15.28 5.64
N SER A 143 -25.46 -16.30 5.74
CA SER A 143 -25.04 -16.90 6.99
C SER A 143 -23.76 -17.73 6.83
N VAL A 144 -23.12 -18.04 7.94
CA VAL A 144 -21.95 -18.93 7.98
C VAL A 144 -22.28 -20.13 8.85
N PRO A 145 -22.28 -21.36 8.31
CA PRO A 145 -22.66 -22.57 9.06
C PRO A 145 -21.83 -22.73 10.33
N GLY A 146 -22.51 -22.86 11.47
CA GLY A 146 -21.86 -23.03 12.78
C GLY A 146 -21.29 -21.76 13.40
N GLN A 147 -21.48 -20.59 12.77
CA GLN A 147 -21.01 -19.30 13.29
C GLN A 147 -22.17 -18.33 13.55
N THR A 148 -21.95 -17.40 14.47
CA THR A 148 -22.87 -16.30 14.78
C THR A 148 -22.15 -14.97 14.69
N LEU A 149 -22.89 -13.88 14.56
CA LEU A 149 -22.32 -12.51 14.49
C LEU A 149 -21.58 -12.05 15.76
N ASN A 150 -21.75 -12.76 16.89
CA ASN A 150 -21.10 -12.41 18.15
C ASN A 150 -19.72 -13.07 18.35
N LEU A 151 -19.23 -13.84 17.39
CA LEU A 151 -17.92 -14.47 17.48
C LEU A 151 -16.78 -13.43 17.50
N PRO A 152 -15.61 -13.78 18.07
CA PRO A 152 -14.39 -12.99 17.89
C PRO A 152 -14.03 -12.85 16.42
N TYR A 153 -13.25 -11.84 16.06
CA TYR A 153 -12.86 -11.56 14.67
C TYR A 153 -11.94 -12.61 14.04
N ASN A 154 -11.33 -13.49 14.81
CA ASN A 154 -10.29 -14.44 14.37
C ASN A 154 -10.78 -15.91 14.24
N VAL A 155 -12.06 -16.13 13.94
CA VAL A 155 -12.62 -17.46 13.72
C VAL A 155 -12.78 -17.75 12.24
N SER A 156 -11.90 -18.59 11.71
CA SER A 156 -11.88 -18.96 10.29
C SER A 156 -13.11 -19.72 9.83
N SER A 157 -13.52 -19.53 8.58
CA SER A 157 -14.47 -20.40 7.87
C SER A 157 -14.00 -20.61 6.42
N ASP A 158 -14.19 -21.83 5.91
CA ASP A 158 -13.98 -22.15 4.50
C ASP A 158 -15.29 -22.12 3.69
N ARG A 159 -16.40 -21.71 4.30
CA ARG A 159 -17.73 -21.79 3.67
C ARG A 159 -18.70 -20.74 4.17
N PHE A 160 -19.67 -20.43 3.33
CA PHE A 160 -20.79 -19.57 3.68
C PHE A 160 -22.02 -19.85 2.80
N ILE A 161 -23.20 -19.41 3.24
CA ILE A 161 -24.44 -19.49 2.48
C ILE A 161 -24.65 -18.15 1.77
N VAL A 162 -24.83 -18.21 0.45
CA VAL A 162 -25.15 -17.04 -0.38
C VAL A 162 -26.65 -16.77 -0.36
N LYS A 163 -27.04 -15.51 -0.57
CA LYS A 163 -28.47 -15.17 -0.70
C LYS A 163 -29.06 -15.74 -1.97
N GLU A 164 -30.36 -15.95 -1.97
CA GLU A 164 -31.07 -16.39 -3.15
C GLU A 164 -30.90 -15.40 -4.29
N GLY A 165 -30.45 -15.87 -5.46
CA GLY A 165 -30.21 -15.07 -6.65
C GLY A 165 -28.83 -14.41 -6.75
N ASP A 166 -28.01 -14.43 -5.69
CA ASP A 166 -26.68 -13.82 -5.71
C ASP A 166 -25.66 -14.64 -6.54
N PHE A 167 -25.84 -15.94 -6.64
CA PHE A 167 -24.92 -16.83 -7.34
C PHE A 167 -25.60 -17.62 -8.44
N PHE A 168 -24.91 -17.76 -9.58
CA PHE A 168 -25.35 -18.55 -10.71
C PHE A 168 -24.38 -19.70 -10.96
N PRO A 169 -24.85 -20.90 -11.26
CA PRO A 169 -24.02 -21.98 -11.76
C PRO A 169 -23.27 -21.48 -13.01
N THR A 170 -21.96 -21.55 -12.99
CA THR A 170 -21.09 -21.04 -14.06
C THR A 170 -20.20 -22.14 -14.59
N ARG A 171 -19.59 -21.90 -15.75
CA ARG A 171 -18.49 -22.73 -16.25
C ARG A 171 -17.31 -22.61 -15.30
N ASN A 172 -16.55 -23.68 -15.16
CA ASN A 172 -15.29 -23.67 -14.42
C ASN A 172 -15.42 -23.10 -13.01
N LEU A 173 -16.37 -23.61 -12.23
CA LEU A 173 -16.62 -23.17 -10.86
C LEU A 173 -15.32 -23.08 -10.02
N ASN A 174 -14.37 -23.99 -10.24
CA ASN A 174 -13.09 -24.01 -9.53
C ASN A 174 -12.12 -22.88 -9.94
N ASP A 175 -12.46 -22.10 -10.97
CA ASP A 175 -11.71 -20.89 -11.37
C ASP A 175 -12.40 -19.60 -10.88
N VAL A 176 -13.57 -19.75 -10.25
CA VAL A 176 -14.26 -18.63 -9.61
C VAL A 176 -13.59 -18.31 -8.28
N LEU A 177 -13.39 -17.02 -8.04
CA LEU A 177 -12.81 -16.49 -6.83
C LEU A 177 -13.89 -15.73 -6.06
N ALA A 178 -14.17 -16.12 -4.82
CA ALA A 178 -14.99 -15.34 -3.91
C ALA A 178 -14.08 -14.33 -3.19
N HIS A 179 -14.21 -13.06 -3.55
CA HIS A 179 -13.49 -11.95 -2.93
C HIS A 179 -14.37 -11.39 -1.81
N VAL A 180 -13.97 -11.59 -0.56
CA VAL A 180 -14.74 -11.24 0.64
C VAL A 180 -14.13 -10.02 1.32
N PHE A 181 -14.99 -9.06 1.73
CA PHE A 181 -14.59 -7.78 2.31
C PHE A 181 -15.14 -7.64 3.72
N HIS A 182 -14.24 -7.53 4.68
CA HIS A 182 -14.62 -7.39 6.08
C HIS A 182 -13.50 -6.72 6.90
N TYR A 183 -13.87 -6.00 7.93
CA TYR A 183 -12.93 -5.29 8.80
C TYR A 183 -11.96 -4.38 8.01
N TRP A 184 -10.68 -4.55 8.28
CA TRP A 184 -9.52 -3.90 7.67
C TRP A 184 -8.90 -4.73 6.54
N SER A 185 -9.57 -5.76 6.07
CA SER A 185 -9.00 -6.72 5.14
C SER A 185 -10.00 -7.17 4.09
N ASP A 186 -9.45 -7.67 2.99
CA ASP A 186 -10.12 -8.43 1.97
C ASP A 186 -9.50 -9.82 1.87
N GLU A 187 -10.29 -10.81 1.48
CA GLU A 187 -9.84 -12.19 1.38
C GLU A 187 -10.21 -12.79 0.03
N GLN A 188 -9.22 -13.37 -0.63
CA GLN A 188 -9.39 -14.11 -1.87
C GLN A 188 -9.65 -15.57 -1.54
N MET A 189 -10.88 -16.05 -1.75
CA MET A 189 -11.32 -17.42 -1.41
C MET A 189 -11.67 -18.21 -2.68
N PRO A 190 -10.75 -19.06 -3.21
CA PRO A 190 -11.02 -19.87 -4.40
C PRO A 190 -12.19 -20.83 -4.17
N VAL A 191 -13.17 -20.83 -5.07
CA VAL A 191 -14.37 -21.65 -4.93
C VAL A 191 -14.06 -23.11 -5.27
N LYS A 192 -14.30 -24.02 -4.32
CA LYS A 192 -14.14 -25.45 -4.48
C LYS A 192 -15.44 -26.12 -4.93
N SER A 193 -16.57 -25.72 -4.35
CA SER A 193 -17.87 -26.26 -4.70
C SER A 193 -19.00 -25.30 -4.33
N PHE A 194 -20.14 -25.48 -5.01
CA PHE A 194 -21.39 -24.79 -4.72
C PHE A 194 -22.54 -25.77 -4.80
N ASP A 195 -23.37 -25.79 -3.77
CA ASP A 195 -24.60 -26.58 -3.73
C ASP A 195 -25.81 -25.65 -3.95
N PRO A 196 -26.52 -25.76 -5.09
CA PRO A 196 -27.63 -24.87 -5.40
C PRO A 196 -28.87 -25.07 -4.52
N GLU A 197 -29.05 -26.25 -3.91
CA GLU A 197 -30.20 -26.53 -3.05
C GLU A 197 -30.07 -25.86 -1.68
N THR A 198 -28.88 -25.95 -1.08
CA THR A 198 -28.56 -25.32 0.20
C THR A 198 -27.95 -23.93 0.06
N ARG A 199 -27.58 -23.54 -1.15
CA ARG A 199 -26.85 -22.32 -1.48
C ARG A 199 -25.50 -22.21 -0.75
N LEU A 200 -24.90 -23.33 -0.41
CA LEU A 200 -23.65 -23.46 0.29
C LEU A 200 -22.48 -23.31 -0.69
N LEU A 201 -21.72 -22.24 -0.56
CA LEU A 201 -20.43 -22.07 -1.21
C LEU A 201 -19.32 -22.57 -0.28
N VAL A 202 -18.42 -23.41 -0.81
CA VAL A 202 -17.24 -23.91 -0.09
C VAL A 202 -15.99 -23.48 -0.86
N SER A 203 -15.05 -22.89 -0.15
CA SER A 203 -13.72 -22.51 -0.66
C SER A 203 -12.70 -23.63 -0.43
N SER A 204 -11.64 -23.66 -1.21
CA SER A 204 -10.49 -24.56 -1.00
C SER A 204 -9.62 -24.16 0.19
N ILE A 205 -9.68 -22.89 0.62
CA ILE A 205 -8.95 -22.35 1.77
C ILE A 205 -9.90 -21.66 2.74
N GLY A 206 -9.56 -21.63 4.02
CA GLY A 206 -10.34 -20.91 5.02
C GLY A 206 -9.98 -19.42 5.08
N SER A 207 -10.89 -18.61 5.61
CA SER A 207 -10.64 -17.19 5.87
C SER A 207 -9.60 -16.97 6.99
N CYS A 208 -8.92 -15.84 6.97
CA CYS A 208 -8.09 -15.39 8.09
C CYS A 208 -8.96 -14.94 9.26
N TYR A 209 -10.04 -14.23 8.95
CA TYR A 209 -10.96 -13.63 9.92
C TYR A 209 -12.36 -14.21 9.84
N THR A 210 -13.16 -13.90 10.85
CA THR A 210 -14.59 -14.28 10.90
C THR A 210 -15.34 -13.53 9.81
N LEU A 211 -16.19 -14.21 9.06
CA LEU A 211 -16.89 -13.67 7.88
C LEU A 211 -18.10 -12.79 8.28
N HIS A 212 -17.88 -11.78 9.13
CA HIS A 212 -18.89 -10.77 9.46
C HIS A 212 -18.27 -9.37 9.46
N GLU A 213 -19.10 -8.33 9.47
CA GLU A 213 -18.65 -6.95 9.53
C GLU A 213 -18.20 -6.54 10.94
N ASP A 214 -17.43 -5.46 11.01
CA ASP A 214 -16.92 -4.83 12.22
C ASP A 214 -18.01 -4.54 13.25
N THR A 215 -19.17 -4.08 12.77
CA THR A 215 -20.31 -3.70 13.62
C THR A 215 -21.01 -4.92 14.22
N LYS A 216 -20.69 -6.13 13.76
CA LYS A 216 -21.35 -7.40 14.13
C LYS A 216 -22.87 -7.38 13.93
N LYS A 217 -23.36 -6.54 13.04
CA LYS A 217 -24.80 -6.48 12.67
C LYS A 217 -25.11 -7.35 11.47
N ASP A 218 -24.11 -7.54 10.60
CA ASP A 218 -24.24 -8.28 9.36
C ASP A 218 -23.04 -9.18 9.10
N TYR A 219 -23.22 -10.18 8.23
CA TYR A 219 -22.11 -10.94 7.65
C TYR A 219 -21.38 -10.12 6.59
N ALA A 220 -20.19 -10.58 6.19
CA ALA A 220 -19.29 -9.91 5.29
C ALA A 220 -19.89 -9.68 3.89
N ARG A 221 -19.39 -8.67 3.21
CA ARG A 221 -19.67 -8.39 1.80
C ARG A 221 -18.78 -9.26 0.93
N TYR A 222 -19.20 -9.58 -0.30
CA TYR A 222 -18.36 -10.33 -1.23
C TYR A 222 -18.67 -9.99 -2.69
N ARG A 223 -17.75 -10.36 -3.57
CA ARG A 223 -17.91 -10.40 -5.03
C ARG A 223 -17.43 -11.76 -5.53
N LEU A 224 -17.90 -12.16 -6.68
CA LEU A 224 -17.40 -13.33 -7.39
C LEU A 224 -16.65 -12.86 -8.64
N GLU A 225 -15.42 -13.27 -8.81
CA GLU A 225 -14.58 -12.92 -9.94
C GLU A 225 -14.33 -14.13 -10.85
N ASN A 226 -13.99 -13.86 -12.11
CA ASN A 226 -13.89 -14.84 -13.18
C ASN A 226 -15.19 -15.62 -13.37
N VAL A 227 -16.30 -14.90 -13.43
CA VAL A 227 -17.65 -15.46 -13.67
C VAL A 227 -18.08 -15.13 -15.08
N PHE A 228 -18.39 -16.15 -15.90
CA PHE A 228 -18.73 -15.94 -17.32
C PHE A 228 -19.98 -15.07 -17.50
N GLU A 229 -20.98 -15.25 -16.64
CA GLU A 229 -22.22 -14.45 -16.63
C GLU A 229 -21.97 -12.98 -16.27
N GLY A 230 -20.83 -12.67 -15.63
CA GLY A 230 -20.38 -11.32 -15.34
C GLY A 230 -19.66 -10.63 -16.51
N LEU A 231 -19.46 -11.31 -17.65
CA LEU A 231 -18.83 -10.74 -18.85
C LEU A 231 -19.84 -9.87 -19.60
N THR A 232 -20.08 -8.65 -19.16
CA THR A 232 -21.20 -7.82 -19.63
C THR A 232 -20.86 -6.40 -20.00
N GLU A 233 -19.68 -5.87 -19.61
CA GLU A 233 -19.29 -4.48 -19.86
C GLU A 233 -18.04 -4.38 -20.74
N PRO A 234 -17.92 -3.35 -21.61
CA PRO A 234 -16.70 -3.13 -22.38
C PRO A 234 -15.47 -3.00 -21.48
N GLY A 235 -14.45 -3.79 -21.78
CA GLY A 235 -13.24 -3.92 -20.98
C GLY A 235 -13.21 -5.15 -20.07
N ASP A 236 -14.35 -5.82 -19.83
CA ASP A 236 -14.37 -7.08 -19.08
C ASP A 236 -13.64 -8.19 -19.83
N TRP A 237 -12.98 -9.06 -19.07
CA TRP A 237 -12.41 -10.29 -19.60
C TRP A 237 -12.72 -11.50 -18.70
N TYR A 238 -12.78 -12.66 -19.33
CA TYR A 238 -13.00 -13.94 -18.67
C TYR A 238 -12.06 -14.98 -19.26
N LEU A 239 -11.45 -15.77 -18.39
CA LEU A 239 -10.59 -16.89 -18.77
C LEU A 239 -11.28 -18.22 -18.49
N ASP A 240 -11.61 -18.95 -19.55
CA ASP A 240 -12.06 -20.34 -19.49
C ASP A 240 -10.83 -21.25 -19.54
N ARG A 241 -10.33 -21.65 -18.37
CA ARG A 241 -9.14 -22.50 -18.27
C ARG A 241 -9.37 -23.89 -18.85
N ALA A 242 -10.57 -24.47 -18.66
CA ALA A 242 -10.91 -25.78 -19.17
C ALA A 242 -10.98 -25.81 -20.71
N ALA A 243 -11.60 -24.80 -21.31
CA ALA A 243 -11.64 -24.61 -22.75
C ALA A 243 -10.36 -23.98 -23.32
N ARG A 244 -9.46 -23.48 -22.46
CA ARG A 244 -8.26 -22.73 -22.85
C ARG A 244 -8.58 -21.52 -23.73
N THR A 245 -9.62 -20.78 -23.35
CA THR A 245 -10.14 -19.67 -24.15
C THR A 245 -10.21 -18.40 -23.34
N LEU A 246 -9.56 -17.36 -23.81
CA LEU A 246 -9.74 -15.99 -23.32
C LEU A 246 -10.92 -15.34 -24.04
N TYR A 247 -11.77 -14.66 -23.30
CA TYR A 247 -12.83 -13.78 -23.79
C TYR A 247 -12.57 -12.36 -23.32
N TYR A 248 -12.69 -11.40 -24.22
CA TYR A 248 -12.53 -9.97 -23.93
C TYR A 248 -13.61 -9.16 -24.66
N LEU A 249 -14.30 -8.30 -23.93
CA LEU A 249 -15.26 -7.35 -24.52
C LEU A 249 -14.53 -6.04 -24.85
N PRO A 250 -14.25 -5.75 -26.15
CA PRO A 250 -13.48 -4.58 -26.50
C PRO A 250 -14.23 -3.28 -26.19
N ARG A 251 -13.47 -2.26 -25.80
CA ARG A 251 -13.97 -0.89 -25.62
C ARG A 251 -14.13 -0.18 -26.95
N ASP A 252 -14.84 0.93 -26.93
CA ASP A 252 -14.96 1.80 -28.10
C ASP A 252 -13.58 2.28 -28.56
N GLY A 253 -13.31 2.17 -29.85
CA GLY A 253 -12.04 2.53 -30.48
C GLY A 253 -11.00 1.40 -30.52
N GLU A 254 -11.16 0.31 -29.77
CA GLU A 254 -10.27 -0.85 -29.85
C GLU A 254 -10.57 -1.69 -31.10
N THR A 255 -9.51 -2.10 -31.82
CA THR A 255 -9.60 -2.91 -33.04
C THR A 255 -8.63 -4.09 -33.00
N LEU A 256 -8.97 -5.20 -33.67
CA LEU A 256 -8.10 -6.39 -33.73
C LEU A 256 -6.72 -6.11 -34.32
N ASP A 257 -6.61 -5.12 -35.23
CA ASP A 257 -5.37 -4.83 -35.94
C ASP A 257 -4.41 -3.92 -35.18
N SER A 258 -4.90 -3.14 -34.21
CA SER A 258 -4.10 -2.11 -33.53
C SER A 258 -3.98 -2.29 -32.01
N THR A 259 -4.87 -3.08 -31.40
CA THR A 259 -4.93 -3.23 -29.93
C THR A 259 -4.13 -4.46 -29.49
N VAL A 260 -3.28 -4.28 -28.50
CA VAL A 260 -2.45 -5.35 -27.96
C VAL A 260 -2.98 -5.79 -26.59
N LEU A 261 -3.38 -7.05 -26.49
CA LEU A 261 -3.68 -7.70 -25.23
C LEU A 261 -2.42 -8.36 -24.70
N THR A 262 -2.03 -8.03 -23.47
CA THR A 262 -0.84 -8.59 -22.82
C THR A 262 -1.25 -9.32 -21.54
N ALA A 263 -0.79 -10.55 -21.40
CA ALA A 263 -0.99 -11.35 -20.19
C ALA A 263 0.33 -11.76 -19.56
N PRO A 264 0.47 -11.66 -18.21
CA PRO A 264 1.70 -12.02 -17.52
C PRO A 264 2.05 -13.50 -17.67
N VAL A 265 3.35 -13.83 -17.57
CA VAL A 265 3.89 -15.21 -17.60
C VAL A 265 4.70 -15.55 -16.34
N CYS A 266 4.97 -14.57 -15.50
CA CYS A 266 5.65 -14.77 -14.22
C CYS A 266 5.18 -13.73 -13.20
N GLU A 267 5.54 -13.94 -11.93
CA GLU A 267 5.01 -13.18 -10.80
C GLU A 267 6.04 -12.22 -10.21
N GLN A 268 7.33 -12.50 -10.37
CA GLN A 268 8.43 -11.71 -9.82
C GLN A 268 9.49 -11.42 -10.87
N ALA A 269 10.13 -10.24 -10.77
CA ALA A 269 11.17 -9.80 -11.69
C ALA A 269 12.57 -10.11 -11.14
N PHE A 270 12.90 -9.55 -9.97
CA PHE A 270 14.24 -9.61 -9.41
C PHE A 270 14.23 -10.05 -7.96
N HIS A 271 15.12 -10.96 -7.64
CA HIS A 271 15.42 -11.35 -6.28
C HIS A 271 16.90 -11.07 -5.98
N PHE A 272 17.15 -9.95 -5.30
CA PHE A 272 18.46 -9.58 -4.79
C PHE A 272 18.69 -10.29 -3.47
N GLN A 273 19.62 -11.23 -3.44
CA GLN A 273 19.93 -12.03 -2.25
C GLN A 273 21.39 -11.87 -1.85
N ASN A 274 21.64 -11.53 -0.58
CA ASN A 274 22.98 -11.30 -0.03
C ASN A 274 23.81 -10.29 -0.86
N CYS A 275 23.16 -9.28 -1.42
CA CYS A 275 23.81 -8.25 -2.20
C CYS A 275 24.40 -7.14 -1.34
N ALA A 276 25.53 -6.58 -1.79
CA ALA A 276 26.10 -5.37 -1.22
C ALA A 276 26.50 -4.39 -2.33
N ASP A 277 26.19 -3.10 -2.13
CA ASP A 277 26.55 -2.01 -3.02
C ASP A 277 26.03 -2.14 -4.46
N VAL A 278 24.80 -2.69 -4.61
CA VAL A 278 24.12 -2.84 -5.90
C VAL A 278 23.10 -1.72 -6.10
N THR A 279 23.17 -1.06 -7.24
CA THR A 279 22.21 -0.04 -7.66
C THR A 279 21.42 -0.52 -8.87
N LEU A 280 20.09 -0.44 -8.80
CA LEU A 280 19.18 -0.55 -9.95
C LEU A 280 18.56 0.80 -10.19
N GLU A 281 18.78 1.39 -11.37
CA GLU A 281 18.28 2.73 -11.66
C GLU A 281 17.76 2.91 -13.10
N ASN A 282 16.79 3.78 -13.24
CA ASN A 282 16.26 4.23 -14.55
C ASN A 282 15.79 3.08 -15.44
N VAL A 283 15.07 2.10 -14.85
CA VAL A 283 14.47 0.98 -15.59
C VAL A 283 12.95 0.94 -15.41
N THR A 284 12.27 0.30 -16.35
CA THR A 284 10.85 -0.04 -16.21
C THR A 284 10.70 -1.54 -15.95
N VAL A 285 9.86 -1.89 -14.97
CA VAL A 285 9.49 -3.28 -14.63
C VAL A 285 7.97 -3.37 -14.68
N ARG A 286 7.41 -4.28 -15.52
CA ARG A 286 5.96 -4.32 -15.71
C ARG A 286 5.42 -5.69 -16.10
N HIS A 287 4.07 -5.84 -15.96
CA HIS A 287 3.27 -7.00 -16.36
C HIS A 287 3.66 -8.28 -15.61
N PHE A 288 3.64 -8.23 -14.28
CA PHE A 288 3.83 -9.39 -13.42
C PHE A 288 2.51 -9.80 -12.77
N ASP A 289 2.26 -11.10 -12.72
CA ASP A 289 1.02 -11.66 -12.18
C ASP A 289 1.10 -11.85 -10.66
N TRP A 290 0.07 -12.46 -10.14
CA TRP A 290 -0.05 -12.94 -8.76
C TRP A 290 -0.63 -14.35 -8.75
N HIS A 291 -0.42 -15.06 -7.65
CA HIS A 291 -0.97 -16.38 -7.43
C HIS A 291 -1.41 -16.52 -5.97
N ILE A 292 -2.54 -17.16 -5.76
CA ILE A 292 -2.97 -17.60 -4.44
C ILE A 292 -2.53 -19.07 -4.35
N GLY A 293 -1.56 -19.35 -3.48
CA GLY A 293 -1.21 -20.71 -3.13
C GLY A 293 -2.29 -21.39 -2.30
N ASP A 294 -1.91 -22.43 -1.60
CA ASP A 294 -2.80 -23.13 -0.64
C ASP A 294 -2.87 -22.41 0.72
N GLU A 295 -2.25 -21.24 0.85
CA GLU A 295 -2.20 -20.45 2.09
C GLU A 295 -3.29 -19.38 2.12
N LYS A 296 -3.69 -19.02 3.35
CA LYS A 296 -4.64 -17.92 3.58
C LYS A 296 -3.99 -16.59 3.25
N ILE A 297 -4.60 -15.83 2.37
CA ILE A 297 -4.20 -14.46 2.03
C ILE A 297 -5.35 -13.53 2.43
N GLY A 298 -5.18 -12.75 3.47
CA GLY A 298 -6.22 -11.89 4.02
C GLY A 298 -5.80 -11.24 5.35
N GLY A 299 -4.55 -11.43 5.75
CA GLY A 299 -4.01 -10.76 6.93
C GLY A 299 -3.90 -9.25 6.72
N GLN A 300 -3.81 -8.50 7.80
CA GLN A 300 -3.67 -7.04 7.77
C GLN A 300 -2.52 -6.62 6.84
N GLY A 301 -2.80 -5.65 5.96
CA GLY A 301 -1.84 -5.17 4.98
C GLY A 301 -1.39 -6.22 3.97
N VAL A 302 -2.08 -7.38 3.87
CA VAL A 302 -1.64 -8.55 3.07
C VAL A 302 -0.14 -8.80 3.18
N CYS A 303 0.38 -8.67 4.40
CA CYS A 303 1.81 -8.63 4.71
C CYS A 303 2.59 -9.90 4.33
N ALA A 304 1.90 -11.02 4.12
CA ALA A 304 2.50 -12.27 3.66
C ALA A 304 2.86 -12.27 2.17
N LEU A 305 2.26 -11.39 1.36
CA LEU A 305 2.54 -11.31 -0.07
C LEU A 305 3.98 -10.86 -0.34
N PRO A 306 4.66 -11.42 -1.37
CA PRO A 306 6.00 -10.98 -1.76
C PRO A 306 5.98 -9.62 -2.49
N GLY A 307 7.17 -9.16 -2.87
CA GLY A 307 7.35 -8.07 -3.83
C GLY A 307 7.73 -8.59 -5.22
N VAL A 308 7.48 -7.79 -6.23
CA VAL A 308 7.98 -8.05 -7.59
C VAL A 308 9.50 -7.90 -7.63
N LEU A 309 10.03 -6.94 -6.88
CA LEU A 309 11.44 -6.82 -6.55
C LEU A 309 11.63 -7.19 -5.06
N THR A 310 12.50 -8.14 -4.78
CA THR A 310 12.82 -8.54 -3.40
C THR A 310 14.28 -8.27 -3.09
N PHE A 311 14.55 -7.64 -1.93
CA PHE A 311 15.89 -7.46 -1.36
C PHE A 311 15.97 -8.24 -0.06
N ASP A 312 16.67 -9.34 -0.07
CA ASP A 312 16.83 -10.23 1.07
C ASP A 312 18.31 -10.31 1.52
N HIS A 313 18.56 -10.01 2.81
CA HIS A 313 19.92 -9.93 3.38
C HIS A 313 20.85 -9.00 2.58
N CYS A 314 20.30 -7.86 2.10
CA CYS A 314 21.05 -6.89 1.30
C CYS A 314 21.57 -5.71 2.14
N THR A 315 22.68 -5.13 1.69
CA THR A 315 23.30 -3.99 2.37
C THR A 315 23.75 -2.91 1.38
N ARG A 316 23.42 -1.65 1.65
CA ARG A 316 23.77 -0.48 0.80
C ARG A 316 23.32 -0.64 -0.66
N CYS A 317 22.17 -1.27 -0.87
CA CYS A 317 21.56 -1.35 -2.19
C CYS A 317 20.65 -0.16 -2.45
N VAL A 318 20.50 0.19 -3.72
CA VAL A 318 19.73 1.37 -4.17
C VAL A 318 18.77 0.96 -5.29
N LEU A 319 17.51 1.36 -5.15
CA LEU A 319 16.53 1.38 -6.23
C LEU A 319 16.10 2.82 -6.45
N LYS A 320 16.41 3.39 -7.62
CA LYS A 320 16.07 4.79 -7.86
C LYS A 320 15.63 5.09 -9.29
N ASN A 321 14.84 6.15 -9.44
CA ASN A 321 14.42 6.74 -10.72
C ASN A 321 13.82 5.69 -11.67
N SER A 322 13.17 4.67 -11.13
CA SER A 322 12.63 3.53 -11.87
C SER A 322 11.11 3.52 -11.84
N ARG A 323 10.51 2.84 -12.80
CA ARG A 323 9.06 2.70 -12.91
C ARG A 323 8.69 1.22 -12.72
N ILE A 324 7.90 0.93 -11.69
CA ILE A 324 7.37 -0.40 -11.42
C ILE A 324 5.86 -0.30 -11.50
N GLU A 325 5.26 -0.98 -12.46
CA GLU A 325 3.84 -0.85 -12.76
C GLU A 325 3.21 -2.14 -13.26
N HIS A 326 1.88 -2.25 -13.20
CA HIS A 326 1.14 -3.41 -13.70
C HIS A 326 1.60 -4.72 -13.06
N VAL A 327 1.73 -4.69 -11.73
CA VAL A 327 2.23 -5.82 -10.94
C VAL A 327 1.13 -6.43 -10.10
N GLY A 328 1.27 -7.72 -9.76
CA GLY A 328 0.26 -8.46 -9.02
C GLY A 328 0.40 -8.40 -7.50
N TYR A 329 1.59 -8.04 -6.99
CA TYR A 329 1.96 -8.01 -5.58
C TYR A 329 2.34 -6.60 -5.10
N TYR A 330 3.17 -6.51 -4.03
CA TYR A 330 3.90 -5.31 -3.69
C TYR A 330 4.94 -5.00 -4.79
N CYS A 331 5.25 -3.74 -5.02
CA CYS A 331 6.35 -3.40 -5.94
C CYS A 331 7.69 -3.83 -5.39
N VAL A 332 7.94 -3.56 -4.11
CA VAL A 332 9.22 -3.82 -3.44
C VAL A 332 9.00 -4.52 -2.11
N ASP A 333 9.77 -5.57 -1.84
CA ASP A 333 9.82 -6.27 -0.54
C ASP A 333 11.27 -6.30 -0.03
N ILE A 334 11.50 -5.76 1.15
CA ILE A 334 12.81 -5.67 1.79
C ILE A 334 12.81 -6.50 3.06
N GLN A 335 13.67 -7.50 3.15
CA GLN A 335 13.75 -8.42 4.28
C GLN A 335 15.17 -8.47 4.83
N SER A 336 15.32 -8.46 6.15
CA SER A 336 16.59 -8.65 6.86
C SER A 336 17.76 -7.85 6.27
N SER A 337 17.50 -6.61 5.86
CA SER A 337 18.42 -5.80 5.05
C SER A 337 18.74 -4.46 5.72
N ALA A 338 19.87 -3.86 5.34
CA ALA A 338 20.35 -2.64 5.98
C ALA A 338 20.89 -1.58 5.01
N SER A 339 20.62 -0.31 5.32
CA SER A 339 21.15 0.84 4.58
C SER A 339 20.71 0.87 3.10
N LEU A 340 19.44 0.56 2.82
CA LEU A 340 18.89 0.63 1.47
C LEU A 340 18.24 1.99 1.21
N LEU A 341 18.29 2.41 -0.05
CA LEU A 341 17.63 3.63 -0.55
C LEU A 341 16.64 3.25 -1.68
N ILE A 342 15.38 3.61 -1.47
CA ILE A 342 14.30 3.50 -2.47
C ILE A 342 13.83 4.93 -2.77
N SER A 343 14.25 5.50 -3.89
CA SER A 343 14.10 6.95 -4.12
C SER A 343 13.75 7.31 -5.57
N GLY A 344 12.85 8.29 -5.74
CA GLY A 344 12.52 8.84 -7.05
C GLY A 344 11.79 7.87 -7.98
N ASN A 345 11.15 6.83 -7.45
CA ASN A 345 10.48 5.82 -8.26
C ASN A 345 9.00 6.16 -8.46
N THR A 346 8.44 5.67 -9.56
CA THR A 346 6.99 5.59 -9.79
C THR A 346 6.54 4.16 -9.55
N LEU A 347 5.77 3.93 -8.49
CA LEU A 347 5.17 2.64 -8.11
C LEU A 347 3.65 2.77 -8.30
N ARG A 348 3.09 2.16 -9.36
CA ARG A 348 1.69 2.35 -9.72
C ARG A 348 1.02 1.09 -10.28
N ASP A 349 -0.31 1.06 -10.27
CA ASP A 349 -1.14 -0.07 -10.71
C ASP A 349 -0.67 -1.38 -10.09
N MET A 350 -0.65 -1.38 -8.75
CA MET A 350 -0.13 -2.47 -7.92
C MET A 350 -1.26 -3.39 -7.48
N GLY A 351 -1.03 -4.69 -7.55
CA GLY A 351 -1.99 -5.68 -7.02
C GLY A 351 -2.19 -5.53 -5.52
N ALA A 352 -1.12 -5.27 -4.77
CA ALA A 352 -1.13 -4.99 -3.34
C ALA A 352 -0.67 -3.55 -3.06
N GLY A 353 0.52 -3.35 -2.55
CA GLY A 353 1.02 -2.04 -2.14
C GLY A 353 2.37 -1.66 -2.75
N GLY A 354 2.95 -0.56 -2.25
CA GLY A 354 4.19 0.00 -2.80
C GLY A 354 5.44 -0.68 -2.24
N VAL A 355 5.88 -0.28 -1.06
CA VAL A 355 7.12 -0.76 -0.43
C VAL A 355 6.82 -1.46 0.88
N LYS A 356 7.27 -2.70 1.02
CA LYS A 356 7.16 -3.49 2.25
C LYS A 356 8.55 -3.72 2.83
N LEU A 357 8.70 -3.42 4.12
CA LEU A 357 9.89 -3.68 4.93
C LEU A 357 9.52 -4.70 5.99
N ASN A 358 10.30 -5.76 6.12
CA ASN A 358 10.12 -6.73 7.18
C ASN A 358 11.47 -7.10 7.79
N GLY A 359 11.58 -6.94 9.09
CA GLY A 359 12.75 -7.32 9.89
C GLY A 359 12.40 -8.38 10.92
N ALA A 360 13.42 -8.89 11.57
CA ALA A 360 13.27 -9.78 12.70
C ALA A 360 12.62 -9.04 13.88
N ASN A 361 11.78 -9.73 14.65
CA ASN A 361 11.20 -9.20 15.88
C ASN A 361 12.26 -8.96 16.97
N ALA A 362 11.86 -8.38 18.11
CA ALA A 362 12.80 -8.00 19.18
C ALA A 362 13.57 -9.17 19.82
N PHE A 363 13.06 -10.40 19.70
CA PHE A 363 13.63 -11.61 20.29
C PHE A 363 14.56 -12.39 19.37
N GLU A 364 14.62 -12.00 18.10
CA GLU A 364 15.48 -12.62 17.09
C GLU A 364 16.85 -11.93 16.99
N PRO A 365 17.85 -12.57 16.36
CA PRO A 365 19.19 -12.01 16.22
C PRO A 365 19.18 -10.62 15.58
N ARG A 366 20.05 -9.73 16.06
CA ARG A 366 20.12 -8.35 15.53
C ARG A 366 20.54 -8.31 14.07
N GLU A 367 21.31 -9.27 13.62
CA GLU A 367 21.81 -9.39 12.24
C GLU A 367 20.68 -9.67 11.23
N ALA A 368 19.56 -10.21 11.70
CA ALA A 368 18.38 -10.45 10.88
C ALA A 368 17.43 -9.23 10.81
N ARG A 369 17.74 -8.13 11.52
CA ARG A 369 16.85 -6.95 11.56
C ARG A 369 17.01 -6.08 10.33
N THR A 370 15.89 -5.53 9.88
CA THR A 370 15.86 -4.48 8.85
C THR A 370 16.06 -3.12 9.51
N HIS A 371 17.04 -2.35 9.03
CA HIS A 371 17.33 -1.04 9.63
C HIS A 371 18.02 -0.07 8.65
N HIS A 372 17.94 1.25 8.97
CA HIS A 372 18.54 2.32 8.17
C HIS A 372 18.05 2.29 6.71
N ILE A 373 16.75 2.11 6.51
CA ILE A 373 16.14 2.14 5.19
C ILE A 373 15.56 3.54 4.95
N THR A 374 15.78 4.08 3.76
CA THR A 374 15.18 5.33 3.31
C THR A 374 14.25 5.08 2.13
N VAL A 375 12.99 5.50 2.26
CA VAL A 375 11.98 5.49 1.20
C VAL A 375 11.57 6.94 0.98
N CYS A 376 12.03 7.56 -0.11
CA CYS A 376 11.80 8.99 -0.32
C CYS A 376 11.59 9.37 -1.78
N ASP A 377 10.87 10.47 -1.98
CA ASP A 377 10.62 11.07 -3.30
C ASP A 377 9.95 10.11 -4.30
N ASN A 378 9.16 9.14 -3.82
CA ASN A 378 8.46 8.20 -4.68
C ASN A 378 7.00 8.63 -4.89
N LEU A 379 6.50 8.44 -6.11
CA LEU A 379 5.07 8.42 -6.40
C LEU A 379 4.55 6.99 -6.17
N ILE A 380 3.63 6.82 -5.23
CA ILE A 380 3.02 5.53 -4.87
C ILE A 380 1.51 5.66 -5.02
N CYS A 381 0.96 5.12 -6.08
CA CYS A 381 -0.46 5.31 -6.38
C CYS A 381 -1.09 4.11 -7.11
N GLU A 382 -2.41 4.11 -7.20
CA GLU A 382 -3.17 3.05 -7.86
C GLU A 382 -2.86 1.66 -7.23
N GLY A 383 -2.87 1.58 -5.89
CA GLY A 383 -2.63 0.32 -5.16
C GLY A 383 -3.89 -0.47 -4.85
N GLY A 384 -3.74 -1.69 -4.34
CA GLY A 384 -4.86 -2.54 -3.94
C GLY A 384 -5.71 -3.04 -5.12
N ARG A 385 -5.15 -3.15 -6.32
CA ARG A 385 -5.93 -3.52 -7.52
C ARG A 385 -6.36 -5.00 -7.53
N GLN A 386 -5.77 -5.81 -6.66
CA GLN A 386 -6.13 -7.22 -6.44
C GLN A 386 -6.34 -7.53 -4.95
N PHE A 387 -5.48 -7.01 -4.09
CA PHE A 387 -5.49 -7.19 -2.65
C PHE A 387 -5.67 -5.80 -2.02
N LEU A 388 -6.90 -5.47 -1.70
CA LEU A 388 -7.30 -4.10 -1.35
C LEU A 388 -6.63 -3.62 -0.06
N ALA A 389 -6.33 -4.54 0.88
CA ALA A 389 -5.62 -4.21 2.10
C ALA A 389 -4.13 -3.88 1.90
N GLY A 390 -3.64 -3.78 0.67
CA GLY A 390 -2.27 -3.34 0.35
C GLY A 390 -1.98 -1.94 0.86
N ILE A 391 -0.76 -1.73 1.39
CA ILE A 391 -0.32 -0.50 2.05
C ILE A 391 0.71 0.23 1.18
N GLY A 392 0.65 1.56 1.15
CA GLY A 392 1.61 2.35 0.38
C GLY A 392 3.05 2.10 0.81
N VAL A 393 3.36 2.28 2.10
CA VAL A 393 4.64 1.89 2.71
C VAL A 393 4.37 1.14 4.02
N LEU A 394 4.69 -0.14 4.06
CA LEU A 394 4.53 -1.01 5.22
C LEU A 394 5.88 -1.31 5.87
N SER A 395 6.11 -0.83 7.09
CA SER A 395 7.36 -1.02 7.85
C SER A 395 7.10 -1.87 9.08
N MET A 396 7.46 -3.16 9.02
CA MET A 396 7.27 -4.14 10.09
C MET A 396 8.60 -4.45 10.77
N HIS A 397 8.64 -4.36 12.10
CA HIS A 397 9.81 -4.74 12.92
C HIS A 397 11.13 -4.09 12.47
N ALA A 398 11.07 -2.87 11.90
CA ALA A 398 12.24 -2.17 11.38
C ALA A 398 12.52 -0.90 12.19
N ASN A 399 13.78 -0.47 12.22
CA ASN A 399 14.21 0.72 12.96
C ASN A 399 15.13 1.62 12.13
N HIS A 400 15.27 2.89 12.58
CA HIS A 400 16.00 3.92 11.83
C HIS A 400 15.52 4.02 10.36
N VAL A 401 14.21 3.82 10.16
CA VAL A 401 13.58 3.94 8.84
C VAL A 401 13.16 5.39 8.63
N ARG A 402 13.48 5.94 7.47
CA ARG A 402 13.02 7.26 7.06
C ARG A 402 12.07 7.14 5.88
N ILE A 403 10.81 7.53 6.06
CA ILE A 403 9.78 7.59 5.01
C ILE A 403 9.47 9.08 4.80
N ALA A 404 9.92 9.64 3.69
CA ALA A 404 9.89 11.10 3.54
C ALA A 404 9.66 11.57 2.10
N HIS A 405 8.97 12.69 1.96
CA HIS A 405 8.76 13.34 0.66
C HIS A 405 8.11 12.44 -0.40
N ASN A 406 7.31 11.44 0.02
CA ASN A 406 6.57 10.62 -0.93
C ASN A 406 5.21 11.25 -1.20
N GLU A 407 4.68 11.03 -2.40
CA GLU A 407 3.30 11.27 -2.76
C GLU A 407 2.58 9.92 -2.81
N ILE A 408 1.57 9.73 -1.93
CA ILE A 408 0.88 8.46 -1.71
C ILE A 408 -0.62 8.68 -1.84
N HIS A 409 -1.25 8.10 -2.85
CA HIS A 409 -2.68 8.28 -3.08
C HIS A 409 -3.33 7.15 -3.88
N ASP A 410 -4.66 7.17 -3.97
CA ASP A 410 -5.47 6.17 -4.68
C ASP A 410 -5.15 4.73 -4.23
N LEU A 411 -5.30 4.52 -2.91
CA LEU A 411 -5.17 3.22 -2.25
C LEU A 411 -6.50 2.86 -1.56
N TYR A 412 -6.78 1.56 -1.43
CA TYR A 412 -7.98 1.09 -0.72
C TYR A 412 -7.78 0.93 0.79
N TYR A 413 -6.55 1.06 1.27
CA TYR A 413 -6.21 0.94 2.68
C TYR A 413 -5.17 1.99 3.11
N THR A 414 -4.39 1.73 4.12
CA THR A 414 -3.46 2.64 4.80
C THR A 414 -2.34 3.18 3.89
N GLY A 415 -2.01 4.47 4.01
CA GLY A 415 -0.90 5.09 3.28
C GLY A 415 0.47 4.64 3.79
N VAL A 416 0.74 4.85 5.07
CA VAL A 416 1.96 4.42 5.76
C VAL A 416 1.62 3.66 7.03
N SER A 417 2.18 2.46 7.21
CA SER A 417 2.07 1.68 8.45
C SER A 417 3.45 1.40 9.03
N CYS A 418 3.64 1.64 10.35
CA CYS A 418 4.92 1.48 11.02
C CYS A 418 4.75 0.80 12.38
N GLY A 419 5.57 -0.25 12.66
CA GLY A 419 5.59 -0.94 13.93
C GLY A 419 5.45 -2.45 13.83
N TRP A 420 4.25 -3.00 14.04
CA TRP A 420 3.86 -4.40 13.90
C TRP A 420 3.91 -5.25 15.17
N VAL A 421 3.84 -4.62 16.35
CA VAL A 421 3.69 -5.31 17.64
C VAL A 421 2.41 -4.81 18.31
N TRP A 422 1.41 -5.68 18.48
CA TRP A 422 0.16 -5.33 19.14
C TRP A 422 0.36 -5.29 20.67
N GLY A 423 0.08 -4.13 21.26
CA GLY A 423 0.22 -3.89 22.69
C GLY A 423 1.59 -3.42 23.12
N TYR A 424 1.92 -3.62 24.40
CA TYR A 424 3.09 -3.04 25.06
C TYR A 424 4.31 -3.98 25.15
N ALA A 425 4.33 -5.04 24.35
CA ALA A 425 5.48 -5.93 24.30
C ALA A 425 6.71 -5.23 23.67
N GLU A 426 7.89 -5.81 23.90
CA GLU A 426 9.13 -5.31 23.32
C GLU A 426 9.06 -5.32 21.79
N SER A 427 9.49 -4.22 21.19
CA SER A 427 9.44 -3.99 19.74
C SER A 427 10.84 -3.76 19.17
N ALA A 428 11.05 -4.22 17.93
CA ALA A 428 12.25 -3.90 17.16
C ALA A 428 12.13 -2.55 16.42
N SER A 429 10.97 -1.91 16.48
CA SER A 429 10.73 -0.61 15.84
C SER A 429 11.03 0.53 16.79
N PHE A 430 11.96 1.41 16.43
CA PHE A 430 12.35 2.60 17.17
C PHE A 430 13.13 3.56 16.26
N ASP A 431 13.24 4.83 16.66
CA ASP A 431 13.97 5.87 15.92
C ASP A 431 13.59 5.96 14.44
N ASN A 432 12.30 5.75 14.12
CA ASN A 432 11.77 5.92 12.78
C ASN A 432 11.33 7.37 12.54
N VAL A 433 11.41 7.84 11.31
CA VAL A 433 10.98 9.20 10.93
C VAL A 433 10.04 9.12 9.73
N ILE A 434 8.82 9.65 9.91
CA ILE A 434 7.80 9.75 8.86
C ILE A 434 7.52 11.23 8.66
N GLU A 435 8.03 11.82 7.57
CA GLU A 435 8.00 13.28 7.43
C GLU A 435 7.82 13.75 5.98
N TYR A 436 7.20 14.93 5.83
CA TYR A 436 6.99 15.61 4.54
C TYR A 436 6.30 14.75 3.48
N ASN A 437 5.51 13.74 3.86
CA ASN A 437 4.74 12.97 2.89
C ASN A 437 3.40 13.67 2.59
N HIS A 438 2.94 13.61 1.35
CA HIS A 438 1.60 13.97 0.93
C HIS A 438 0.77 12.69 0.76
N ILE A 439 -0.25 12.51 1.60
CA ILE A 439 -1.05 11.27 1.67
C ILE A 439 -2.51 11.64 1.52
N TYR A 440 -3.19 11.17 0.48
CA TYR A 440 -4.57 11.55 0.20
C TYR A 440 -5.32 10.54 -0.67
N ASP A 441 -6.64 10.69 -0.76
CA ASP A 441 -7.52 9.85 -1.59
C ASP A 441 -7.34 8.35 -1.28
N ILE A 442 -7.60 7.99 0.00
CA ILE A 442 -7.37 6.63 0.52
C ILE A 442 -8.67 6.05 1.05
N GLY A 443 -8.83 4.72 0.90
CA GLY A 443 -9.89 3.91 1.50
C GLY A 443 -11.08 3.70 0.59
N HIS A 444 -11.50 4.72 -0.18
CA HIS A 444 -12.62 4.64 -1.15
C HIS A 444 -13.91 4.02 -0.57
N ALA A 445 -14.13 4.13 0.74
CA ALA A 445 -15.26 3.57 1.48
C ALA A 445 -15.42 2.04 1.33
N VAL A 446 -14.33 1.29 1.11
CA VAL A 446 -14.38 -0.17 0.93
C VAL A 446 -13.94 -0.95 2.16
N LEU A 447 -12.85 -0.57 2.79
CA LEU A 447 -12.34 -1.19 4.02
C LEU A 447 -12.52 -0.25 5.22
N SER A 448 -12.28 -0.76 6.42
CA SER A 448 -12.37 -0.06 7.69
C SER A 448 -11.02 0.01 8.39
N ASP A 449 -10.94 0.73 9.51
CA ASP A 449 -9.83 0.67 10.46
C ASP A 449 -8.47 1.04 9.85
N MET A 450 -8.42 2.20 9.20
CA MET A 450 -7.25 2.67 8.47
C MET A 450 -6.85 4.08 8.86
N GLY A 451 -5.61 4.44 8.56
CA GLY A 451 -5.10 5.80 8.68
C GLY A 451 -4.28 6.23 7.47
N GLY A 452 -4.17 7.53 7.24
CA GLY A 452 -3.12 8.02 6.35
C GLY A 452 -1.76 7.55 6.86
N ILE A 453 -1.50 7.73 8.17
CA ILE A 453 -0.37 7.14 8.90
C ILE A 453 -0.92 6.32 10.08
N TYR A 454 -0.54 5.05 10.14
CA TYR A 454 -0.93 4.05 11.13
C TYR A 454 0.30 3.52 11.86
N THR A 455 0.23 3.35 13.19
CA THR A 455 1.33 2.80 13.97
C THR A 455 0.89 1.71 14.94
N LEU A 456 1.81 0.80 15.28
CA LEU A 456 1.61 -0.30 16.23
C LEU A 456 2.79 -0.46 17.19
N GLY A 457 2.48 -0.63 18.47
CA GLY A 457 3.43 -1.03 19.50
C GLY A 457 4.37 0.06 19.99
N VAL A 458 5.26 -0.32 20.87
CA VAL A 458 6.21 0.58 21.52
C VAL A 458 7.31 1.00 20.56
N GLN A 459 7.46 2.30 20.32
CA GLN A 459 8.37 2.86 19.30
C GLN A 459 9.12 4.11 19.81
N PRO A 460 10.01 3.99 20.81
CA PRO A 460 10.73 5.14 21.33
C PRO A 460 11.56 5.82 20.25
N GLY A 461 11.58 7.16 20.26
CA GLY A 461 12.31 7.97 19.29
C GLY A 461 11.66 8.09 17.92
N THR A 462 10.53 7.43 17.65
CA THR A 462 9.79 7.59 16.39
C THR A 462 9.13 8.97 16.33
N VAL A 463 9.29 9.65 15.19
CA VAL A 463 8.75 10.99 14.93
C VAL A 463 7.90 11.01 13.67
N ILE A 464 6.70 11.58 13.77
CA ILE A 464 5.76 11.81 12.66
C ILE A 464 5.58 13.31 12.53
N ARG A 465 6.08 13.90 11.44
CA ARG A 465 6.06 15.37 11.33
C ARG A 465 5.98 15.90 9.90
N TYR A 466 5.42 17.09 9.75
CA TYR A 466 5.31 17.82 8.47
C TYR A 466 4.61 17.00 7.37
N ASN A 467 3.71 16.09 7.72
CA ASN A 467 2.93 15.36 6.74
C ASN A 467 1.62 16.11 6.45
N LEU A 468 1.21 16.11 5.19
CA LEU A 468 -0.09 16.60 4.73
C LEU A 468 -0.98 15.39 4.41
N ILE A 469 -2.08 15.25 5.15
CA ILE A 469 -2.92 14.04 5.09
C ILE A 469 -4.38 14.44 4.95
N HIS A 470 -5.06 13.99 3.90
CA HIS A 470 -6.45 14.36 3.69
C HIS A 470 -7.23 13.38 2.82
N ASP A 471 -8.55 13.52 2.81
CA ASP A 471 -9.47 12.71 2.01
C ASP A 471 -9.28 11.21 2.28
N ILE A 472 -9.51 10.82 3.55
CA ILE A 472 -9.44 9.42 4.00
C ILE A 472 -10.86 8.90 4.22
N GLU A 473 -11.25 7.85 3.48
CA GLU A 473 -12.60 7.31 3.47
C GLU A 473 -12.69 5.89 4.03
N LYS A 474 -13.61 5.67 4.94
CA LYS A 474 -13.88 4.36 5.56
C LYS A 474 -15.15 3.72 5.02
N ALA A 475 -15.28 2.41 5.15
CA ALA A 475 -16.54 1.70 4.95
C ALA A 475 -17.49 1.87 6.16
N ASN A 476 -17.14 1.32 7.31
CA ASN A 476 -17.98 1.35 8.51
C ASN A 476 -17.39 2.21 9.63
N TYR A 477 -16.12 1.98 9.99
CA TYR A 477 -15.43 2.75 11.02
C TYR A 477 -13.96 2.98 10.62
N GLY A 478 -13.33 3.99 11.22
CA GLY A 478 -11.89 4.16 11.16
C GLY A 478 -11.31 4.57 9.82
N GLY A 479 -11.49 5.84 9.44
CA GLY A 479 -10.71 6.52 8.41
C GLY A 479 -10.13 7.78 9.02
N TRP A 480 -8.88 7.70 9.54
CA TRP A 480 -8.21 8.77 10.29
C TRP A 480 -7.01 9.31 9.51
N ALA A 481 -6.58 10.53 9.78
CA ALA A 481 -5.34 11.03 9.21
C ALA A 481 -4.12 10.40 9.90
N ILE A 482 -4.06 10.44 11.24
CA ILE A 482 -3.00 9.82 12.04
C ILE A 482 -3.62 8.90 13.09
N TYR A 483 -3.21 7.64 13.06
CA TYR A 483 -3.80 6.59 13.88
C TYR A 483 -2.74 5.79 14.65
N PRO A 484 -2.35 6.22 15.86
CA PRO A 484 -1.67 5.37 16.83
C PRO A 484 -2.62 4.28 17.34
N ASP A 485 -2.42 3.05 16.84
CA ASP A 485 -3.21 1.88 17.26
C ASP A 485 -2.54 1.15 18.43
N GLU A 486 -2.89 -0.08 18.67
CA GLU A 486 -2.62 -0.89 19.85
C GLU A 486 -1.17 -0.79 20.37
N GLY A 487 -1.02 -0.20 21.55
CA GLY A 487 0.26 -0.09 22.25
C GLY A 487 1.22 0.97 21.70
N SER A 488 0.83 1.75 20.70
CA SER A 488 1.64 2.84 20.13
C SER A 488 2.12 3.81 21.20
N SER A 489 3.44 3.84 21.46
CA SER A 489 3.97 4.54 22.64
C SER A 489 5.31 5.22 22.38
N HIS A 490 5.57 6.29 23.15
CA HIS A 490 6.83 7.04 23.21
C HIS A 490 7.22 7.71 21.87
N MET A 491 6.21 8.15 21.11
CA MET A 491 6.38 8.83 19.83
C MET A 491 6.13 10.33 19.95
N VAL A 492 6.67 11.09 19.00
CA VAL A 492 6.38 12.52 18.82
C VAL A 492 5.63 12.70 17.50
N ILE A 493 4.45 13.33 17.58
CA ILE A 493 3.57 13.64 16.44
C ILE A 493 3.42 15.16 16.40
N GLU A 494 4.13 15.82 15.48
CA GLU A 494 4.20 17.28 15.48
C GLU A 494 4.22 17.89 14.08
N ASN A 495 3.69 19.10 13.96
CA ASN A 495 3.71 19.87 12.71
C ASN A 495 3.05 19.17 11.53
N ASN A 496 2.03 18.34 11.75
CA ASN A 496 1.25 17.71 10.69
C ASN A 496 -0.04 18.47 10.43
N ILE A 497 -0.56 18.37 9.21
CA ILE A 497 -1.90 18.83 8.85
C ILE A 497 -2.72 17.60 8.43
N GLY A 498 -3.80 17.31 9.19
CA GLY A 498 -4.76 16.26 8.88
C GLY A 498 -6.15 16.83 8.71
N TYR A 499 -6.80 16.62 7.56
CA TYR A 499 -8.14 17.19 7.33
C TYR A 499 -9.00 16.38 6.37
N ARG A 500 -10.32 16.64 6.38
CA ARG A 500 -11.32 15.94 5.56
C ARG A 500 -11.19 14.42 5.61
N THR A 501 -11.25 13.88 6.82
CA THR A 501 -11.33 12.44 7.08
C THR A 501 -12.77 12.06 7.38
N THR A 502 -13.18 10.84 7.07
CA THR A 502 -14.55 10.38 7.38
C THR A 502 -14.76 10.05 8.85
N SER A 503 -13.69 9.77 9.59
CA SER A 503 -13.71 9.70 11.07
C SER A 503 -13.15 10.99 11.69
N THR A 504 -12.51 10.91 12.85
CA THR A 504 -11.74 12.02 13.42
C THR A 504 -10.39 12.13 12.72
N CYS A 505 -9.76 13.30 12.74
CA CYS A 505 -8.45 13.46 12.10
C CYS A 505 -7.34 12.72 12.86
N PHE A 506 -7.38 12.74 14.18
CA PHE A 506 -6.46 12.01 15.05
C PHE A 506 -7.20 10.96 15.87
N HIS A 507 -6.64 9.77 15.96
CA HIS A 507 -7.15 8.71 16.82
C HIS A 507 -6.03 7.96 17.53
N GLN A 508 -6.09 7.85 18.86
CA GLN A 508 -5.27 6.91 19.61
C GLN A 508 -6.14 5.80 20.19
N HIS A 509 -5.96 4.56 19.73
CA HIS A 509 -6.68 3.42 20.29
C HIS A 509 -6.25 3.21 21.74
N TYR A 510 -4.98 2.88 21.97
CA TYR A 510 -4.33 2.95 23.29
C TYR A 510 -2.80 2.97 23.14
N GLY A 511 -2.16 3.60 24.11
CA GLY A 511 -0.72 3.80 24.11
C GLY A 511 -0.32 4.66 25.30
N ARG A 512 0.96 4.94 25.45
CA ARG A 512 1.46 5.75 26.56
C ARG A 512 2.53 6.74 26.13
N GLU A 513 2.49 7.90 26.79
CA GLU A 513 3.52 8.93 26.74
C GLU A 513 3.85 9.41 25.31
N ASN A 514 2.85 9.40 24.41
CA ASN A 514 2.98 10.07 23.13
C ASN A 514 2.88 11.59 23.31
N ILE A 515 3.57 12.35 22.47
CA ILE A 515 3.49 13.81 22.42
C ILE A 515 2.86 14.19 21.10
N VAL A 516 1.70 14.85 21.17
CA VAL A 516 0.95 15.35 20.00
C VAL A 516 0.91 16.86 20.10
N ARG A 517 1.72 17.55 19.33
CA ARG A 517 1.85 19.00 19.46
C ARG A 517 2.02 19.71 18.12
N ASN A 518 1.59 20.96 18.10
CA ASN A 518 1.71 21.85 16.94
C ASN A 518 1.18 21.24 15.64
N ASN A 519 0.05 20.51 15.72
CA ASN A 519 -0.63 19.96 14.55
C ASN A 519 -1.90 20.78 14.24
N ILE A 520 -2.38 20.66 13.01
CA ILE A 520 -3.71 21.12 12.60
C ILE A 520 -4.54 19.87 12.28
N PHE A 521 -5.67 19.72 13.00
CA PHE A 521 -6.65 18.68 12.74
C PHE A 521 -7.98 19.35 12.39
N ALA A 522 -8.42 19.21 11.13
CA ALA A 522 -9.50 20.02 10.60
C ALA A 522 -10.57 19.22 9.86
N LEU A 523 -11.84 19.56 10.06
CA LEU A 523 -12.97 19.11 9.25
C LEU A 523 -13.10 17.58 9.15
N GLY A 524 -12.86 16.87 10.26
CA GLY A 524 -13.14 15.45 10.37
C GLY A 524 -14.64 15.18 10.47
N GLY A 525 -15.14 14.17 9.76
CA GLY A 525 -16.57 13.85 9.65
C GLY A 525 -17.23 13.39 10.97
N GLU A 526 -16.43 12.85 11.91
CA GLU A 526 -16.91 12.44 13.25
C GLU A 526 -16.27 13.25 14.38
N GLY A 527 -15.51 14.31 14.05
CA GLY A 527 -14.83 15.18 15.00
C GLY A 527 -13.35 15.36 14.72
N ALA A 528 -12.62 16.00 15.63
CA ALA A 528 -11.20 16.26 15.44
C ALA A 528 -10.30 15.19 16.07
N VAL A 529 -10.54 14.83 17.34
CA VAL A 529 -9.69 13.92 18.13
C VAL A 529 -10.52 12.81 18.76
N HIS A 530 -10.02 11.58 18.71
CA HIS A 530 -10.62 10.42 19.37
C HIS A 530 -9.57 9.63 20.17
N TRP A 531 -9.97 9.10 21.34
CA TRP A 531 -9.23 8.07 22.07
C TRP A 531 -10.19 7.04 22.65
N THR A 532 -9.72 5.79 22.82
CA THR A 532 -10.63 4.68 23.14
C THR A 532 -10.48 4.16 24.56
N ARG A 533 -9.27 4.07 25.10
CA ARG A 533 -9.03 3.41 26.38
C ARG A 533 -8.62 4.39 27.48
N LYS A 534 -9.12 4.09 28.68
CA LYS A 534 -8.70 4.73 29.93
C LYS A 534 -7.73 3.82 30.64
N GLU A 535 -6.47 4.23 30.71
CA GLU A 535 -5.39 3.49 31.35
C GLU A 535 -4.79 4.34 32.50
N PRO A 536 -4.09 3.72 33.48
CA PRO A 536 -3.57 4.45 34.65
C PRO A 536 -2.40 5.39 34.33
N HIS A 537 -1.73 5.21 33.22
CA HIS A 537 -0.62 6.07 32.75
C HIS A 537 -1.12 7.19 31.86
N VAL A 538 -0.27 8.19 31.60
CA VAL A 538 -0.55 9.23 30.62
C VAL A 538 -0.59 8.61 29.24
N SER A 539 -1.75 8.69 28.57
CA SER A 539 -1.96 8.18 27.23
C SER A 539 -1.17 9.01 26.22
N PHE A 540 -1.42 10.31 26.19
CA PHE A 540 -0.66 11.28 25.40
C PHE A 540 -0.73 12.68 26.02
N THR A 541 0.25 13.52 25.64
CA THR A 541 0.24 14.95 25.86
C THR A 541 -0.25 15.63 24.59
N PHE A 542 -1.25 16.49 24.68
CA PHE A 542 -1.89 17.18 23.55
C PHE A 542 -1.81 18.70 23.76
N GLU A 543 -0.89 19.36 23.08
CA GLU A 543 -0.59 20.77 23.33
C GLU A 543 -0.24 21.54 22.06
N HIS A 544 -0.51 22.85 22.04
CA HIS A 544 -0.21 23.72 20.93
C HIS A 544 -0.82 23.27 19.59
N ASN A 545 -1.97 22.57 19.60
CA ASN A 545 -2.64 22.15 18.37
C ASN A 545 -3.78 23.11 18.00
N ILE A 546 -4.16 23.13 16.74
CA ILE A 546 -5.36 23.80 16.25
C ILE A 546 -6.37 22.75 15.82
N LEU A 547 -7.58 22.80 16.41
CA LEU A 547 -8.71 21.97 16.01
C LEU A 547 -9.78 22.84 15.34
N LEU A 548 -10.11 22.50 14.09
CA LEU A 548 -11.15 23.15 13.30
C LEU A 548 -12.26 22.15 13.01
N VAL A 549 -13.47 22.42 13.45
CA VAL A 549 -14.64 21.56 13.23
C VAL A 549 -15.77 22.32 12.52
N ASP A 550 -16.75 21.59 12.01
CA ASP A 550 -18.02 22.12 11.51
C ASP A 550 -19.16 21.29 12.11
N ASN A 551 -19.73 21.79 13.22
CA ASN A 551 -20.82 21.15 13.98
C ASN A 551 -20.49 19.70 14.41
N GLN A 552 -19.21 19.39 14.60
CA GLN A 552 -18.71 18.09 15.04
C GLN A 552 -17.98 18.22 16.40
N PRO A 553 -17.85 17.12 17.17
CA PRO A 553 -17.11 17.15 18.42
C PRO A 553 -15.64 17.52 18.23
N LEU A 554 -15.09 18.37 19.11
CA LEU A 554 -13.66 18.56 19.22
C LEU A 554 -12.98 17.26 19.67
N PHE A 555 -13.57 16.64 20.70
CA PHE A 555 -13.05 15.43 21.31
C PHE A 555 -14.15 14.38 21.43
N THR A 556 -13.78 13.13 21.15
CA THR A 556 -14.62 11.96 21.41
C THR A 556 -13.83 10.91 22.20
N GLY A 557 -14.46 10.27 23.18
CA GLY A 557 -13.81 9.24 24.00
C GLY A 557 -14.22 9.29 25.46
N PRO A 558 -13.73 8.35 26.29
CA PRO A 558 -14.15 8.25 27.70
C PRO A 558 -13.80 9.50 28.51
N ASP A 559 -14.74 9.91 29.33
CA ASP A 559 -14.73 11.12 30.18
C ASP A 559 -13.65 11.05 31.24
N LYS A 560 -12.62 10.83 31.33
CA LYS A 560 -11.49 10.74 32.27
C LYS A 560 -10.37 9.81 31.79
N GLY A 561 -9.95 9.99 30.55
CA GLY A 561 -8.68 9.45 30.08
C GLY A 561 -7.51 10.12 30.82
N ASN A 562 -6.42 9.42 31.06
CA ASN A 562 -5.18 10.02 31.51
C ASN A 562 -4.48 10.70 30.34
N LEU A 563 -4.95 11.85 29.93
CA LEU A 563 -4.26 12.68 28.97
C LEU A 563 -3.85 14.02 29.61
N LYS A 564 -2.82 14.63 29.10
CA LYS A 564 -2.48 16.02 29.38
C LYS A 564 -2.89 16.86 28.18
N CYS A 565 -3.84 17.75 28.38
CA CYS A 565 -4.38 18.58 27.31
C CYS A 565 -4.39 20.04 27.76
N ASP A 566 -3.65 20.89 27.06
CA ASP A 566 -3.63 22.33 27.33
C ASP A 566 -3.01 23.13 26.17
N MET A 567 -3.13 24.44 26.20
CA MET A 567 -2.49 25.35 25.23
C MET A 567 -2.90 25.07 23.77
N ASN A 568 -4.17 24.69 23.53
CA ASN A 568 -4.69 24.43 22.19
C ASN A 568 -5.62 25.56 21.73
N LEU A 569 -5.89 25.65 20.43
CA LEU A 569 -6.84 26.57 19.83
C LEU A 569 -7.98 25.79 19.19
N TYR A 570 -9.20 26.16 19.51
CA TYR A 570 -10.43 25.50 19.04
C TYR A 570 -11.34 26.46 18.30
N TRP A 571 -11.89 25.99 17.18
CA TRP A 571 -12.82 26.79 16.40
C TRP A 571 -13.85 25.92 15.68
N ASP A 572 -15.11 26.37 15.68
CA ASP A 572 -16.13 25.83 14.80
C ASP A 572 -16.35 26.81 13.64
N ILE A 573 -16.13 26.39 12.41
CA ILE A 573 -16.17 27.28 11.24
C ILE A 573 -17.60 27.77 10.93
N GLY A 574 -18.63 26.98 11.30
CA GLY A 574 -20.05 27.35 11.20
C GLY A 574 -20.53 28.22 12.32
N GLY A 575 -19.70 28.49 13.36
CA GLY A 575 -20.06 29.26 14.54
C GLY A 575 -21.00 28.53 15.52
N HIS A 576 -21.01 27.18 15.48
CA HIS A 576 -21.77 26.36 16.41
C HIS A 576 -21.09 26.29 17.79
N PRO A 577 -21.83 26.00 18.87
CA PRO A 577 -21.22 25.69 20.16
C PRO A 577 -20.28 24.49 20.07
N LEU A 578 -19.11 24.58 20.72
CA LEU A 578 -18.15 23.50 20.75
C LEU A 578 -18.68 22.31 21.57
N ILE A 579 -18.37 21.09 21.09
CA ILE A 579 -18.95 19.86 21.60
C ILE A 579 -17.84 18.90 22.05
N TYR A 580 -18.10 18.24 23.18
CA TYR A 580 -17.44 17.02 23.61
C TYR A 580 -18.41 15.84 23.52
N ALA A 581 -17.97 14.65 23.08
CA ALA A 581 -18.80 13.45 23.01
C ALA A 581 -18.10 12.25 23.66
N PRO A 582 -18.54 11.80 24.86
CA PRO A 582 -18.02 10.59 25.49
C PRO A 582 -18.15 9.33 24.64
N ASP A 583 -19.22 9.23 23.85
CA ASP A 583 -19.39 8.18 22.83
C ASP A 583 -19.53 8.82 21.45
N ARG A 584 -18.59 8.53 20.59
CA ARG A 584 -18.54 9.03 19.23
C ARG A 584 -19.75 8.61 18.37
N LEU A 585 -20.28 7.40 18.62
CA LEU A 585 -21.38 6.82 17.84
C LEU A 585 -22.77 7.18 18.38
N ASP A 586 -22.87 7.67 19.60
CA ASP A 586 -24.12 8.06 20.24
C ASP A 586 -24.22 9.59 20.40
N ALA A 587 -24.92 10.22 19.46
CA ALA A 587 -25.13 11.67 19.49
C ALA A 587 -25.88 12.17 20.76
N SER A 588 -26.61 11.29 21.46
CA SER A 588 -27.27 11.63 22.71
C SER A 588 -26.31 11.89 23.88
N THR A 589 -25.06 11.46 23.75
CA THR A 589 -23.99 11.67 24.73
C THR A 589 -23.28 13.01 24.56
N ARG A 590 -23.56 13.75 23.50
CA ARG A 590 -22.94 15.06 23.23
C ARG A 590 -23.19 16.04 24.37
N GLN A 591 -22.15 16.72 24.79
CA GLN A 591 -22.14 17.68 25.90
C GLN A 591 -21.40 18.95 25.45
N PRO A 592 -21.68 20.11 26.11
CA PRO A 592 -20.87 21.30 25.90
C PRO A 592 -19.40 21.03 26.22
N TYR A 593 -18.49 21.60 25.41
CA TYR A 593 -17.03 21.43 25.57
C TYR A 593 -16.54 21.84 26.98
N GLU A 594 -17.20 22.82 27.63
CA GLU A 594 -16.86 23.33 28.94
C GLU A 594 -16.82 22.25 30.03
N VAL A 595 -17.49 21.11 29.82
CA VAL A 595 -17.44 19.97 30.74
C VAL A 595 -16.01 19.43 30.87
N LEU A 596 -15.17 19.56 29.86
CA LEU A 596 -13.75 19.18 29.93
C LEU A 596 -12.94 20.10 30.85
N HIS A 597 -13.24 21.39 30.87
CA HIS A 597 -12.61 22.33 31.82
C HIS A 597 -12.88 21.98 33.28
N GLU A 598 -14.03 21.48 33.60
CA GLU A 598 -14.38 21.06 34.96
C GLU A 598 -13.53 19.87 35.43
N THR A 599 -12.96 19.10 34.50
CA THR A 599 -12.03 17.98 34.76
C THR A 599 -10.61 18.44 35.00
N GLY A 600 -10.26 19.71 34.74
CA GLY A 600 -8.94 20.30 34.90
C GLY A 600 -8.06 20.30 33.65
N TYR A 601 -8.63 19.93 32.49
CA TYR A 601 -7.98 20.07 31.19
C TYR A 601 -8.15 21.49 30.62
N ASP A 602 -7.31 21.85 29.65
CA ASP A 602 -7.44 23.04 28.80
C ASP A 602 -7.52 24.39 29.52
N ARG A 603 -6.72 24.56 30.56
CA ARG A 603 -6.78 25.84 31.35
C ARG A 603 -6.34 27.06 30.56
N PHE A 604 -5.40 26.89 29.66
CA PHE A 604 -4.81 27.96 28.84
C PHE A 604 -5.11 27.79 27.35
N SER A 605 -5.96 26.83 26.99
CA SER A 605 -6.50 26.71 25.64
C SER A 605 -7.47 27.83 25.33
N ILE A 606 -7.58 28.25 24.07
CA ILE A 606 -8.41 29.38 23.65
C ILE A 606 -9.41 28.94 22.58
N ILE A 607 -10.56 29.62 22.60
CA ILE A 607 -11.62 29.52 21.58
C ILE A 607 -11.56 30.77 20.73
N ALA A 608 -11.07 30.68 19.52
CA ALA A 608 -10.96 31.80 18.60
C ALA A 608 -10.81 31.34 17.17
N ASP A 609 -11.22 32.14 16.19
CA ASP A 609 -10.94 31.90 14.78
C ASP A 609 -9.44 31.91 14.54
N PRO A 610 -8.83 30.77 14.08
CA PRO A 610 -7.41 30.70 13.80
C PRO A 610 -6.98 31.61 12.64
N ARG A 611 -7.93 32.11 11.85
CA ARG A 611 -7.72 32.98 10.69
C ARG A 611 -6.88 32.29 9.62
N PHE A 612 -7.27 31.07 9.26
CA PHE A 612 -6.71 30.38 8.09
C PHE A 612 -7.13 31.09 6.80
N ARG A 613 -6.26 31.10 5.80
CA ARG A 613 -6.51 31.76 4.52
C ARG A 613 -7.68 31.14 3.76
N ASP A 614 -7.67 29.81 3.55
CA ASP A 614 -8.76 29.10 2.87
C ASP A 614 -8.82 27.62 3.30
N PRO A 615 -9.27 27.32 4.52
CA PRO A 615 -9.29 25.97 5.06
C PRO A 615 -10.24 25.02 4.31
N ALA A 616 -11.27 25.56 3.64
CA ALA A 616 -12.20 24.75 2.84
C ALA A 616 -11.51 24.09 1.62
N HIS A 617 -10.48 24.74 1.09
CA HIS A 617 -9.68 24.22 -0.02
C HIS A 617 -8.28 23.74 0.42
N GLY A 618 -8.07 23.57 1.75
CA GLY A 618 -6.84 22.99 2.29
C GLY A 618 -5.69 23.99 2.49
N ASP A 619 -5.92 25.30 2.36
CA ASP A 619 -4.93 26.33 2.72
C ASP A 619 -5.06 26.73 4.20
N PHE A 620 -4.24 26.09 5.03
CA PHE A 620 -4.17 26.33 6.46
C PHE A 620 -3.09 27.37 6.83
N THR A 621 -2.65 28.19 5.89
CA THR A 621 -1.75 29.33 6.17
C THR A 621 -2.44 30.32 7.10
N LEU A 622 -1.77 30.64 8.20
CA LEU A 622 -2.29 31.63 9.16
C LEU A 622 -2.11 33.05 8.63
N GLU A 623 -3.19 33.84 8.73
CA GLU A 623 -3.13 35.28 8.47
C GLU A 623 -2.38 36.02 9.60
N PRO A 624 -1.70 37.15 9.30
CA PRO A 624 -1.03 37.96 10.32
C PRO A 624 -1.94 38.34 11.48
N GLY A 625 -1.46 38.18 12.71
CA GLY A 625 -2.22 38.45 13.93
C GLY A 625 -3.21 37.33 14.27
N SER A 626 -2.99 36.12 13.81
CA SER A 626 -3.71 34.93 14.25
C SER A 626 -3.59 34.75 15.76
N PRO A 627 -4.68 34.41 16.47
CA PRO A 627 -4.64 34.11 17.90
C PRO A 627 -3.83 32.85 18.23
N ALA A 628 -3.47 32.04 17.26
CA ALA A 628 -2.61 30.86 17.43
C ALA A 628 -1.23 31.20 18.00
N GLU A 629 -0.71 32.41 17.77
CA GLU A 629 0.52 32.91 18.41
C GLU A 629 0.40 32.92 19.95
N GLY A 630 -0.80 33.22 20.46
CA GLY A 630 -1.08 33.32 21.90
C GLY A 630 -0.99 31.98 22.65
N ILE A 631 -1.14 30.86 21.97
CA ILE A 631 -0.95 29.51 22.52
C ILE A 631 0.44 28.95 22.23
N GLY A 632 1.35 29.72 21.60
CA GLY A 632 2.68 29.26 21.22
C GLY A 632 2.70 28.33 20.00
N PHE A 633 1.64 28.34 19.18
CA PHE A 633 1.62 27.58 17.91
C PHE A 633 2.61 28.20 16.93
N VAL A 634 3.43 27.35 16.31
CA VAL A 634 4.39 27.74 15.29
C VAL A 634 3.78 27.43 13.92
N PRO A 635 3.68 28.40 13.00
CA PRO A 635 3.16 28.15 11.65
C PRO A 635 3.90 27.00 10.97
N ILE A 636 3.14 26.11 10.34
CA ILE A 636 3.67 24.91 9.70
C ILE A 636 4.00 25.24 8.24
N ASP A 637 5.25 25.08 7.86
CA ASP A 637 5.67 25.23 6.46
C ASP A 637 5.52 23.90 5.71
N MET A 638 4.61 23.88 4.73
CA MET A 638 4.31 22.71 3.89
C MET A 638 4.92 22.79 2.48
N THR A 639 5.82 23.74 2.22
CA THR A 639 6.39 23.96 0.88
C THR A 639 7.25 22.80 0.39
N ASP A 640 7.81 22.01 1.30
CA ASP A 640 8.66 20.85 1.00
C ASP A 640 7.89 19.50 1.09
N VAL A 641 6.58 19.52 1.25
CA VAL A 641 5.74 18.30 1.34
C VAL A 641 5.57 17.66 -0.04
N GLY A 642 5.61 16.33 -0.07
CA GLY A 642 5.54 15.55 -1.30
C GLY A 642 6.89 15.45 -2.01
N ILE A 643 6.85 14.99 -3.25
CA ILE A 643 8.04 14.75 -4.06
C ILE A 643 8.79 16.05 -4.31
N ARG A 644 10.07 16.06 -3.99
CA ARG A 644 10.92 17.20 -4.25
C ARG A 644 11.26 17.30 -5.74
N SER A 645 10.99 18.46 -6.35
CA SER A 645 11.61 18.75 -7.63
C SER A 645 13.14 18.74 -7.43
N GLU A 646 13.87 18.02 -8.27
CA GLU A 646 15.34 18.13 -8.26
C GLU A 646 15.70 19.62 -8.22
N ARG A 647 16.29 20.06 -7.09
CA ARG A 647 16.96 21.35 -7.06
C ARG A 647 18.20 21.15 -7.91
N SER A 648 18.09 21.59 -9.17
CA SER A 648 19.15 21.63 -10.18
C SER A 648 20.43 22.31 -9.66
#